data_72b0d2ee8d7da630fc6998c853760109
#
_entry.id   72b0d2ee8d7da630fc6998c853760109
#
_cell.length_a   1.000
_cell.length_b   1.000
_cell.length_c   1.000
_cell.angle_alpha   90.00
_cell.angle_beta   90.00
_cell.angle_gamma   90.00
#
_symmetry.space_group_name_H-M   'P 1'
#
loop_
_entity.id
_entity.type
_entity.pdbx_description
1 polymer ?
#
loop_
_entity_poly.entity_id
_entity_poly.type
_entity_poly.pdbx_seq_one_letter_code
_entity_poly.pdbx_strand_id
1 'polypeptide(L)'
;MGRSDEVRTRPPVALPATSRPALGSLLRSRPFRRMAAATATSALGDWIGFLAIIALTADILGPTRAAAFAVSGVMTARVLPSLLLAPVAGVFVDRWDRKRVLIATHLGRGAVMALIPFTQEILTLILATLVIEVLSALFAPAKDAAFPTLVRRDQLVTANQINLVLTYGALPLAGVLYAVLIVVGQRLAPVDSLLAARPVALPIWFNALSFAVSAGLIALIPIRRSAVGAREAGEGLGSALREGLRFVAGRPVIRVLIVGVMLAAAAAGVVISSGEFFADLLNAGPSGFGLLVAAVGVGMVAGLLLAGPLSRRVRPEWLFPPALVAAGVGLGVTAAAPTIAAAIPPAAVMGSGAGLVFIVGYTVLQQRAEDRIRGRVFGAFNAGVRIAIFTATIAVPFTIGLVGREARGVLEDGRVGYPYVFGGIRLTLLATAALTVLGALLIVRVLAGALRSEALAAVDPATMPAALRPRGMMIAFEGGDGTGKSTQIALLRAHLEALGLRVTVTREPGGTAIGERIRDILLDPSSAALTDRAEALMYAAARAQHVEEVIGPALSAGRVVLCDRFIDSSVVYQGAGRQLGEARIEALNLWATAGVVADLVVLLDLDAEEGLRRAGAGGGHDRLEAAGDRFHRHVRAAYRRRAVAEPHRYLLLDAARPVDELHAAIRADVTTVLAPLLESALSAAVPAPTSVPTSA
;
A
#
# COMPACT_ATOMS: atom_id res chain seq x y z
N MET A 1 17.70 -42.14 -35.26
CA MET A 1 16.48 -42.33 -34.42
C MET A 1 16.59 -41.41 -33.24
N GLY A 2 16.08 -40.18 -33.40
CA GLY A 2 16.13 -39.12 -32.41
C GLY A 2 14.73 -38.92 -31.80
N ARG A 3 14.64 -38.90 -30.51
CA ARG A 3 13.43 -38.49 -29.79
C ARG A 3 13.51 -36.98 -29.54
N SER A 4 12.61 -36.25 -30.17
CA SER A 4 12.34 -34.84 -29.90
C SER A 4 11.51 -34.75 -28.62
N ASP A 5 12.08 -34.18 -27.56
CA ASP A 5 11.34 -33.80 -26.34
C ASP A 5 10.52 -32.55 -26.64
N GLU A 6 9.21 -32.74 -26.82
CA GLU A 6 8.23 -31.67 -26.84
C GLU A 6 8.10 -31.08 -25.44
N VAL A 7 8.57 -29.84 -25.27
CA VAL A 7 8.27 -29.00 -24.10
C VAL A 7 6.79 -28.65 -24.13
N ARG A 8 5.99 -29.43 -23.40
CA ARG A 8 4.57 -29.09 -23.14
C ARG A 8 4.48 -27.82 -22.29
N THR A 9 4.18 -26.70 -22.92
CA THR A 9 3.76 -25.48 -22.26
C THR A 9 2.45 -25.75 -21.54
N ARG A 10 2.45 -25.73 -20.19
CA ARG A 10 1.23 -25.76 -19.39
C ARG A 10 0.42 -24.50 -19.66
N PRO A 11 -0.89 -24.61 -19.95
CA PRO A 11 -1.75 -23.44 -20.09
C PRO A 11 -1.80 -22.65 -18.75
N PRO A 12 -2.00 -21.34 -18.79
CA PRO A 12 -2.10 -20.52 -17.58
C PRO A 12 -3.25 -21.04 -16.73
N VAL A 13 -2.95 -21.32 -15.46
CA VAL A 13 -3.94 -21.73 -14.46
C VAL A 13 -4.95 -20.58 -14.31
N ALA A 14 -6.11 -20.77 -14.90
CA ALA A 14 -7.26 -19.89 -14.67
C ALA A 14 -7.54 -19.87 -13.15
N LEU A 15 -7.55 -18.66 -12.56
CA LEU A 15 -7.95 -18.45 -11.18
C LEU A 15 -9.35 -19.08 -11.00
N PRO A 16 -9.58 -19.93 -9.99
CA PRO A 16 -10.91 -20.46 -9.74
C PRO A 16 -11.82 -19.26 -9.44
N ALA A 17 -12.78 -19.02 -10.31
CA ALA A 17 -13.89 -18.14 -10.03
C ALA A 17 -14.44 -18.56 -8.67
N THR A 18 -14.67 -17.58 -7.77
CA THR A 18 -15.26 -17.80 -6.45
C THR A 18 -16.56 -18.57 -6.62
N SER A 19 -16.47 -19.87 -6.51
CA SER A 19 -17.59 -20.76 -6.81
C SER A 19 -18.61 -20.67 -5.69
N ARG A 20 -19.77 -20.07 -5.97
CA ARG A 20 -20.95 -20.12 -5.10
C ARG A 20 -21.22 -21.51 -4.47
N PRO A 21 -20.85 -22.65 -5.08
CA PRO A 21 -21.00 -23.97 -4.46
C PRO A 21 -20.16 -24.20 -3.20
N ALA A 22 -19.02 -23.52 -3.02
CA ALA A 22 -18.15 -23.70 -1.84
C ALA A 22 -18.80 -23.12 -0.56
N LEU A 23 -19.41 -21.95 -0.62
CA LEU A 23 -20.08 -21.31 0.52
C LEU A 23 -21.29 -22.15 0.98
N GLY A 24 -22.14 -22.59 0.05
CA GLY A 24 -23.32 -23.41 0.35
C GLY A 24 -22.96 -24.74 1.01
N SER A 25 -21.88 -25.39 0.57
CA SER A 25 -21.45 -26.67 1.13
C SER A 25 -20.83 -26.51 2.53
N LEU A 26 -20.07 -25.42 2.79
CA LEU A 26 -19.54 -25.08 4.11
C LEU A 26 -20.67 -24.81 5.11
N LEU A 27 -21.67 -24.01 4.74
CA LEU A 27 -22.81 -23.69 5.60
C LEU A 27 -23.73 -24.89 5.88
N ARG A 28 -23.66 -25.96 5.09
CA ARG A 28 -24.36 -27.24 5.36
C ARG A 28 -23.62 -28.13 6.37
N SER A 29 -22.28 -27.94 6.54
CA SER A 29 -21.47 -28.70 7.49
C SER A 29 -21.80 -28.33 8.94
N ARG A 30 -22.36 -29.23 9.72
CA ARG A 30 -22.68 -29.01 11.14
C ARG A 30 -21.47 -28.64 11.97
N PRO A 31 -20.29 -29.32 11.86
CA PRO A 31 -19.08 -28.93 12.58
C PRO A 31 -18.60 -27.52 12.26
N PHE A 32 -18.60 -27.15 10.96
CA PHE A 32 -18.20 -25.81 10.53
C PHE A 32 -19.18 -24.73 11.07
N ARG A 33 -20.49 -24.92 10.97
CA ARG A 33 -21.48 -23.98 11.52
C ARG A 33 -21.33 -23.75 13.02
N ARG A 34 -21.11 -24.83 13.79
CA ARG A 34 -20.87 -24.72 15.24
C ARG A 34 -19.61 -23.93 15.55
N MET A 35 -18.53 -24.16 14.80
CA MET A 35 -17.27 -23.43 14.96
C MET A 35 -17.43 -21.97 14.54
N ALA A 36 -18.11 -21.69 13.44
CA ALA A 36 -18.42 -20.33 12.99
C ALA A 36 -19.30 -19.58 14.01
N ALA A 37 -20.32 -20.24 14.56
CA ALA A 37 -21.18 -19.67 15.61
C ALA A 37 -20.37 -19.41 16.90
N ALA A 38 -19.54 -20.35 17.33
CA ALA A 38 -18.66 -20.15 18.50
C ALA A 38 -17.72 -18.96 18.28
N THR A 39 -17.10 -18.86 17.09
CA THR A 39 -16.22 -17.72 16.74
C THR A 39 -16.99 -16.40 16.71
N ALA A 40 -18.17 -16.34 16.09
CA ALA A 40 -18.98 -15.13 16.03
C ALA A 40 -19.41 -14.67 17.43
N THR A 41 -19.88 -15.61 18.28
CA THR A 41 -20.30 -15.30 19.64
C THR A 41 -19.14 -14.81 20.51
N SER A 42 -17.99 -15.49 20.48
CA SER A 42 -16.82 -15.05 21.25
C SER A 42 -16.24 -13.75 20.71
N ALA A 43 -16.19 -13.55 19.39
CA ALA A 43 -15.69 -12.31 18.81
C ALA A 43 -16.56 -11.09 19.18
N LEU A 44 -17.89 -11.27 19.14
CA LEU A 44 -18.83 -10.24 19.58
C LEU A 44 -18.62 -9.91 21.06
N GLY A 45 -18.54 -10.94 21.91
CA GLY A 45 -18.26 -10.77 23.33
C GLY A 45 -16.90 -10.11 23.59
N ASP A 46 -15.83 -10.57 22.92
CA ASP A 46 -14.48 -10.02 23.04
C ASP A 46 -14.44 -8.51 22.73
N TRP A 47 -15.12 -8.04 21.68
CA TRP A 47 -15.23 -6.60 21.38
C TRP A 47 -16.02 -5.84 22.44
N ILE A 48 -17.16 -6.37 22.87
CA ILE A 48 -17.99 -5.76 23.95
C ILE A 48 -17.21 -5.67 25.25
N GLY A 49 -16.56 -6.76 25.65
CA GLY A 49 -15.74 -6.80 26.86
C GLY A 49 -14.54 -5.88 26.79
N PHE A 50 -13.97 -5.70 25.61
CA PHE A 50 -12.88 -4.77 25.36
C PHE A 50 -13.31 -3.32 25.64
N LEU A 51 -14.43 -2.88 25.08
CA LEU A 51 -14.99 -1.56 25.31
C LEU A 51 -15.34 -1.36 26.79
N ALA A 52 -15.94 -2.38 27.41
CA ALA A 52 -16.34 -2.32 28.81
C ALA A 52 -15.16 -2.24 29.78
N ILE A 53 -14.02 -2.90 29.50
CA ILE A 53 -12.81 -2.81 30.32
C ILE A 53 -12.21 -1.40 30.24
N ILE A 54 -12.20 -0.76 29.06
CA ILE A 54 -11.72 0.61 28.90
C ILE A 54 -12.61 1.57 29.72
N ALA A 55 -13.93 1.46 29.56
CA ALA A 55 -14.87 2.30 30.29
C ALA A 55 -14.79 2.07 31.81
N LEU A 56 -14.67 0.82 32.28
CA LEU A 56 -14.49 0.52 33.71
C LEU A 56 -13.17 1.11 34.24
N THR A 57 -12.10 1.11 33.45
CA THR A 57 -10.83 1.71 33.85
C THR A 57 -10.97 3.23 34.08
N ALA A 58 -11.71 3.89 33.17
CA ALA A 58 -12.01 5.32 33.31
C ALA A 58 -12.94 5.58 34.48
N ASP A 59 -13.95 4.73 34.73
CA ASP A 59 -14.93 4.85 35.82
C ASP A 59 -14.27 4.74 37.20
N ILE A 60 -13.35 3.78 37.40
CA ILE A 60 -12.67 3.58 38.70
C ILE A 60 -11.86 4.82 39.15
N LEU A 61 -11.22 5.51 38.20
CA LEU A 61 -10.32 6.63 38.52
C LEU A 61 -10.93 8.00 38.21
N GLY A 62 -12.12 8.02 37.63
CA GLY A 62 -12.76 9.25 37.15
C GLY A 62 -11.96 9.90 35.99
N PRO A 63 -12.39 11.12 35.57
CA PRO A 63 -11.76 11.84 34.46
C PRO A 63 -10.44 12.50 34.87
N THR A 64 -9.45 11.68 35.20
CA THR A 64 -8.13 12.09 35.72
C THR A 64 -7.01 11.69 34.77
N ARG A 65 -5.83 12.30 34.94
CA ARG A 65 -4.60 11.88 34.24
C ARG A 65 -4.24 10.41 34.59
N ALA A 66 -4.52 10.01 35.84
CA ALA A 66 -4.29 8.66 36.32
C ALA A 66 -5.13 7.63 35.53
N ALA A 67 -6.37 7.95 35.14
CA ALA A 67 -7.20 7.10 34.31
C ALA A 67 -6.58 6.87 32.92
N ALA A 68 -6.04 7.90 32.28
CA ALA A 68 -5.36 7.77 31.00
C ALA A 68 -4.11 6.85 31.08
N PHE A 69 -3.30 7.01 32.13
CA PHE A 69 -2.16 6.10 32.37
C PHE A 69 -2.63 4.67 32.70
N ALA A 70 -3.73 4.53 33.45
CA ALA A 70 -4.29 3.22 33.76
C ALA A 70 -4.83 2.50 32.52
N VAL A 71 -5.53 3.21 31.62
CA VAL A 71 -5.94 2.64 30.32
C VAL A 71 -4.73 2.18 29.52
N SER A 72 -3.64 2.97 29.49
CA SER A 72 -2.40 2.56 28.84
C SER A 72 -1.82 1.28 29.48
N GLY A 73 -1.84 1.17 30.80
CA GLY A 73 -1.41 -0.03 31.55
C GLY A 73 -2.27 -1.26 31.24
N VAL A 74 -3.60 -1.11 31.25
CA VAL A 74 -4.55 -2.18 30.89
C VAL A 74 -4.34 -2.60 29.42
N MET A 75 -4.13 -1.65 28.50
CA MET A 75 -3.83 -1.98 27.10
C MET A 75 -2.50 -2.71 26.95
N THR A 76 -1.50 -2.35 27.75
CA THR A 76 -0.21 -3.08 27.79
C THR A 76 -0.42 -4.52 28.28
N ALA A 77 -1.18 -4.70 29.35
CA ALA A 77 -1.50 -6.05 29.87
C ALA A 77 -2.27 -6.90 28.87
N ARG A 78 -3.13 -6.26 28.05
CA ARG A 78 -3.89 -6.93 27.00
C ARG A 78 -3.02 -7.43 25.84
N VAL A 79 -1.95 -6.76 25.56
CA VAL A 79 -1.16 -6.96 24.34
C VAL A 79 0.10 -7.77 24.59
N LEU A 80 0.79 -7.45 25.69
CA LEU A 80 2.12 -7.99 26.00
C LEU A 80 2.14 -9.53 26.05
N PRO A 81 1.15 -10.23 26.64
CA PRO A 81 1.15 -11.70 26.64
C PRO A 81 1.07 -12.30 25.26
N SER A 82 0.23 -11.76 24.38
CA SER A 82 0.06 -12.28 23.03
C SER A 82 1.34 -12.12 22.21
N LEU A 83 2.12 -11.05 22.44
CA LEU A 83 3.40 -10.81 21.78
C LEU A 83 4.51 -11.75 22.30
N LEU A 84 4.59 -11.91 23.62
CA LEU A 84 5.66 -12.69 24.27
C LEU A 84 5.40 -14.21 24.22
N LEU A 85 4.15 -14.63 24.38
CA LEU A 85 3.80 -16.04 24.51
C LEU A 85 3.45 -16.71 23.17
N ALA A 86 3.15 -15.95 22.11
CA ALA A 86 2.76 -16.54 20.82
C ALA A 86 3.75 -17.61 20.30
N PRO A 87 5.09 -17.42 20.37
CA PRO A 87 6.04 -18.42 19.91
C PRO A 87 6.02 -19.70 20.72
N VAL A 88 5.75 -19.58 22.03
CA VAL A 88 5.81 -20.68 23.00
C VAL A 88 4.45 -21.39 23.10
N ALA A 89 3.37 -20.64 23.00
CA ALA A 89 1.99 -21.16 23.08
C ALA A 89 1.70 -22.25 22.04
N GLY A 90 2.23 -22.11 20.81
CA GLY A 90 2.10 -23.11 19.76
C GLY A 90 2.69 -24.46 20.16
N VAL A 91 3.88 -24.47 20.78
CA VAL A 91 4.57 -25.69 21.21
C VAL A 91 3.79 -26.42 22.32
N PHE A 92 3.19 -25.67 23.25
CA PHE A 92 2.36 -26.25 24.29
C PHE A 92 1.06 -26.84 23.76
N VAL A 93 0.39 -26.08 22.87
CA VAL A 93 -0.89 -26.48 22.25
C VAL A 93 -0.74 -27.74 21.39
N ASP A 94 0.40 -27.94 20.73
CA ASP A 94 0.64 -29.14 19.91
C ASP A 94 0.74 -30.41 20.77
N ARG A 95 1.10 -30.30 22.07
CA ARG A 95 1.19 -31.42 23.02
C ARG A 95 -0.13 -31.75 23.73
N TRP A 96 -1.08 -30.81 23.73
CA TRP A 96 -2.33 -30.93 24.47
C TRP A 96 -3.52 -31.27 23.55
N ASP A 97 -4.58 -31.79 24.14
CA ASP A 97 -5.85 -31.98 23.41
C ASP A 97 -6.46 -30.63 23.03
N ARG A 98 -6.44 -30.32 21.74
CA ARG A 98 -6.91 -29.03 21.19
C ARG A 98 -8.32 -28.68 21.64
N LYS A 99 -9.23 -29.68 21.70
CA LYS A 99 -10.62 -29.42 22.12
C LYS A 99 -10.68 -29.04 23.60
N ARG A 100 -9.91 -29.71 24.45
CA ARG A 100 -9.84 -29.41 25.88
C ARG A 100 -9.24 -28.01 26.10
N VAL A 101 -8.18 -27.66 25.39
CA VAL A 101 -7.57 -26.34 25.46
C VAL A 101 -8.58 -25.26 25.06
N LEU A 102 -9.30 -25.42 23.96
CA LEU A 102 -10.33 -24.48 23.50
C LEU A 102 -11.43 -24.26 24.54
N ILE A 103 -11.92 -25.33 25.15
CA ILE A 103 -12.99 -25.26 26.17
C ILE A 103 -12.46 -24.63 27.46
N ALA A 104 -11.30 -25.12 27.98
CA ALA A 104 -10.73 -24.64 29.23
C ALA A 104 -10.38 -23.16 29.18
N THR A 105 -9.79 -22.70 28.06
CA THR A 105 -9.44 -21.29 27.89
C THR A 105 -10.67 -20.40 27.80
N HIS A 106 -11.75 -20.84 27.15
CA HIS A 106 -13.01 -20.08 27.12
C HIS A 106 -13.65 -20.02 28.50
N LEU A 107 -13.75 -21.13 29.22
CA LEU A 107 -14.33 -21.14 30.57
C LEU A 107 -13.50 -20.32 31.53
N GLY A 108 -12.15 -20.41 31.47
CA GLY A 108 -11.26 -19.61 32.29
C GLY A 108 -11.41 -18.10 32.04
N ARG A 109 -11.44 -17.70 30.74
CA ARG A 109 -11.69 -16.29 30.39
C ARG A 109 -13.07 -15.82 30.87
N GLY A 110 -14.11 -16.65 30.69
CA GLY A 110 -15.44 -16.35 31.15
C GLY A 110 -15.53 -16.18 32.68
N ALA A 111 -14.87 -17.05 33.43
CA ALA A 111 -14.84 -16.96 34.90
C ALA A 111 -14.15 -15.68 35.37
N VAL A 112 -12.95 -15.35 34.82
CA VAL A 112 -12.25 -14.11 35.19
C VAL A 112 -13.08 -12.90 34.79
N MET A 113 -13.68 -12.89 33.58
CA MET A 113 -14.53 -11.80 33.10
C MET A 113 -15.74 -11.59 33.99
N ALA A 114 -16.38 -12.64 34.52
CA ALA A 114 -17.52 -12.54 35.42
C ALA A 114 -17.17 -11.87 36.78
N LEU A 115 -15.90 -11.92 37.19
CA LEU A 115 -15.43 -11.31 38.44
C LEU A 115 -15.02 -9.84 38.27
N ILE A 116 -14.69 -9.40 37.08
CA ILE A 116 -14.22 -8.01 36.79
C ILE A 116 -15.17 -6.92 37.32
N PRO A 117 -16.50 -7.01 37.20
CA PRO A 117 -17.41 -5.94 37.72
C PRO A 117 -17.28 -5.68 39.22
N PHE A 118 -16.78 -6.64 39.98
CA PHE A 118 -16.57 -6.48 41.42
C PHE A 118 -15.24 -5.82 41.80
N THR A 119 -14.36 -5.62 40.79
CA THR A 119 -13.03 -5.03 40.98
C THR A 119 -13.15 -3.52 41.29
N GLN A 120 -12.47 -3.06 42.35
CA GLN A 120 -12.39 -1.66 42.73
C GLN A 120 -11.01 -1.04 42.50
N GLU A 121 -10.01 -1.87 42.27
CA GLU A 121 -8.61 -1.47 42.14
C GLU A 121 -8.08 -1.71 40.72
N ILE A 122 -7.36 -0.74 40.22
CA ILE A 122 -6.76 -0.81 38.89
C ILE A 122 -5.75 -1.98 38.74
N LEU A 123 -4.97 -2.24 39.81
CA LEU A 123 -4.01 -3.36 39.76
C LEU A 123 -4.71 -4.71 39.56
N THR A 124 -5.82 -4.93 40.25
CA THR A 124 -6.63 -6.16 40.10
C THR A 124 -7.21 -6.27 38.69
N LEU A 125 -7.65 -5.14 38.11
CA LEU A 125 -8.15 -5.11 36.72
C LEU A 125 -7.03 -5.40 35.71
N ILE A 126 -5.82 -4.86 35.89
CA ILE A 126 -4.65 -5.16 35.07
C ILE A 126 -4.29 -6.65 35.15
N LEU A 127 -4.25 -7.22 36.36
CA LEU A 127 -3.95 -8.64 36.57
C LEU A 127 -5.03 -9.56 35.96
N ALA A 128 -6.31 -9.23 36.12
CA ALA A 128 -7.41 -9.96 35.48
C ALA A 128 -7.30 -9.92 33.96
N THR A 129 -7.02 -8.74 33.38
CA THR A 129 -6.78 -8.59 31.94
C THR A 129 -5.58 -9.40 31.47
N LEU A 130 -4.48 -9.40 32.23
CA LEU A 130 -3.29 -10.20 31.93
C LEU A 130 -3.62 -11.70 31.88
N VAL A 131 -4.39 -12.22 32.85
CA VAL A 131 -4.82 -13.64 32.86
C VAL A 131 -5.69 -13.96 31.66
N ILE A 132 -6.64 -13.11 31.31
CA ILE A 132 -7.49 -13.29 30.11
C ILE A 132 -6.64 -13.38 28.85
N GLU A 133 -5.62 -12.51 28.72
CA GLU A 133 -4.77 -12.51 27.52
C GLU A 133 -3.78 -13.67 27.46
N VAL A 134 -3.29 -14.16 28.59
CA VAL A 134 -2.51 -15.42 28.64
C VAL A 134 -3.37 -16.57 28.15
N LEU A 135 -4.62 -16.69 28.60
CA LEU A 135 -5.55 -17.72 28.12
C LEU A 135 -5.88 -17.53 26.63
N SER A 136 -6.01 -16.28 26.15
CA SER A 136 -6.24 -15.95 24.74
C SER A 136 -5.04 -16.34 23.87
N ALA A 137 -3.82 -16.17 24.37
CA ALA A 137 -2.59 -16.57 23.68
C ALA A 137 -2.49 -18.10 23.47
N LEU A 138 -3.08 -18.90 24.35
CA LEU A 138 -3.19 -20.37 24.21
C LEU A 138 -4.37 -20.75 23.28
N PHE A 139 -5.46 -19.99 23.32
CA PHE A 139 -6.65 -20.24 22.49
C PHE A 139 -6.39 -20.09 21.00
N ALA A 140 -5.67 -19.05 20.58
CA ALA A 140 -5.50 -18.70 19.17
C ALA A 140 -4.82 -19.84 18.37
N PRO A 141 -3.64 -20.38 18.76
CA PRO A 141 -3.02 -21.48 18.02
C PRO A 141 -3.85 -22.78 18.07
N ALA A 142 -4.57 -23.04 19.17
CA ALA A 142 -5.47 -24.19 19.27
C ALA A 142 -6.61 -24.12 18.26
N LYS A 143 -7.21 -22.92 18.10
CA LYS A 143 -8.26 -22.65 17.11
C LYS A 143 -7.71 -22.79 15.69
N ASP A 144 -6.58 -22.17 15.39
CA ASP A 144 -5.98 -22.17 14.05
C ASP A 144 -5.56 -23.60 13.63
N ALA A 145 -5.14 -24.43 14.57
CA ALA A 145 -4.83 -25.83 14.32
C ALA A 145 -6.09 -26.72 14.20
N ALA A 146 -7.19 -26.39 14.88
CA ALA A 146 -8.44 -27.14 14.80
C ALA A 146 -9.26 -26.82 13.54
N PHE A 147 -9.26 -25.58 13.12
CA PHE A 147 -10.10 -25.06 12.04
C PHE A 147 -9.92 -25.78 10.69
N PRO A 148 -8.69 -26.05 10.18
CA PRO A 148 -8.50 -26.79 8.94
C PRO A 148 -9.01 -28.25 8.98
N THR A 149 -9.13 -28.83 10.17
CA THR A 149 -9.62 -30.23 10.30
C THR A 149 -11.13 -30.35 10.11
N LEU A 150 -11.87 -29.24 10.10
CA LEU A 150 -13.33 -29.18 9.98
C LEU A 150 -13.79 -28.95 8.55
N VAL A 151 -12.87 -28.62 7.62
CA VAL A 151 -13.17 -28.25 6.25
C VAL A 151 -12.29 -29.01 5.26
N ARG A 152 -12.75 -29.14 4.02
CA ARG A 152 -11.95 -29.77 2.95
C ARG A 152 -10.85 -28.82 2.48
N ARG A 153 -9.78 -29.34 1.91
CA ARG A 153 -8.62 -28.54 1.44
C ARG A 153 -9.02 -27.47 0.41
N ASP A 154 -9.96 -27.80 -0.49
CA ASP A 154 -10.50 -26.89 -1.52
C ASP A 154 -11.36 -25.76 -0.94
N GLN A 155 -11.85 -25.90 0.28
CA GLN A 155 -12.70 -24.94 0.99
C GLN A 155 -11.94 -24.04 1.99
N LEU A 156 -10.67 -24.31 2.26
CA LEU A 156 -9.88 -23.61 3.31
C LEU A 156 -9.86 -22.09 3.11
N VAL A 157 -9.69 -21.63 1.88
CA VAL A 157 -9.63 -20.19 1.55
C VAL A 157 -10.96 -19.51 1.92
N THR A 158 -12.08 -20.08 1.47
CA THR A 158 -13.43 -19.53 1.76
C THR A 158 -13.73 -19.59 3.26
N ALA A 159 -13.34 -20.67 3.93
CA ALA A 159 -13.53 -20.82 5.35
C ALA A 159 -12.74 -19.79 6.16
N ASN A 160 -11.49 -19.50 5.79
CA ASN A 160 -10.67 -18.46 6.41
C ASN A 160 -11.25 -17.05 6.17
N GLN A 161 -11.79 -16.78 4.97
CA GLN A 161 -12.48 -15.52 4.69
C GLN A 161 -13.69 -15.33 5.61
N ILE A 162 -14.51 -16.36 5.78
CA ILE A 162 -15.65 -16.33 6.71
C ILE A 162 -15.17 -16.07 8.14
N ASN A 163 -14.10 -16.75 8.60
CA ASN A 163 -13.55 -16.55 9.94
C ASN A 163 -13.08 -15.11 10.16
N LEU A 164 -12.43 -14.47 9.17
CA LEU A 164 -12.04 -13.06 9.22
C LEU A 164 -13.26 -12.13 9.30
N VAL A 165 -14.28 -12.37 8.46
CA VAL A 165 -15.52 -11.58 8.48
C VAL A 165 -16.23 -11.71 9.82
N LEU A 166 -16.32 -12.92 10.41
CA LEU A 166 -16.94 -13.12 11.71
C LEU A 166 -16.17 -12.44 12.84
N THR A 167 -14.85 -12.42 12.76
CA THR A 167 -13.99 -11.81 13.79
C THR A 167 -14.02 -10.29 13.75
N TYR A 168 -13.79 -9.69 12.57
CA TYR A 168 -13.69 -8.23 12.43
C TYR A 168 -15.03 -7.56 12.10
N GLY A 169 -15.91 -8.24 11.39
CA GLY A 169 -17.27 -7.78 11.09
C GLY A 169 -18.19 -7.76 12.33
N ALA A 170 -17.77 -8.34 13.45
CA ALA A 170 -18.48 -8.22 14.72
C ALA A 170 -18.37 -6.81 15.35
N LEU A 171 -17.35 -6.00 15.00
CA LEU A 171 -17.09 -4.71 15.62
C LEU A 171 -18.27 -3.71 15.55
N PRO A 172 -18.92 -3.47 14.39
CA PRO A 172 -20.07 -2.54 14.34
C PRO A 172 -21.22 -3.00 15.23
N LEU A 173 -21.52 -4.31 15.19
CA LEU A 173 -22.59 -4.90 16.02
C LEU A 173 -22.24 -4.84 17.50
N ALA A 174 -20.98 -5.07 17.84
CA ALA A 174 -20.48 -4.97 19.21
C ALA A 174 -20.64 -3.54 19.78
N GLY A 175 -20.31 -2.50 18.99
CA GLY A 175 -20.48 -1.11 19.40
C GLY A 175 -21.93 -0.76 19.69
N VAL A 176 -22.86 -1.14 18.78
CA VAL A 176 -24.30 -0.95 19.00
C VAL A 176 -24.81 -1.72 20.23
N LEU A 177 -24.46 -3.02 20.31
CA LEU A 177 -24.93 -3.86 21.41
C LEU A 177 -24.35 -3.41 22.76
N TYR A 178 -23.09 -2.97 22.77
CA TYR A 178 -22.48 -2.36 23.96
C TYR A 178 -23.29 -1.14 24.42
N ALA A 179 -23.59 -0.19 23.52
CA ALA A 179 -24.40 0.98 23.86
C ALA A 179 -25.78 0.61 24.38
N VAL A 180 -26.44 -0.38 23.76
CA VAL A 180 -27.75 -0.89 24.23
C VAL A 180 -27.63 -1.52 25.60
N LEU A 181 -26.62 -2.35 25.85
CA LEU A 181 -26.42 -3.00 27.15
C LEU A 181 -26.15 -1.99 28.28
N ILE A 182 -25.42 -0.90 28.00
CA ILE A 182 -25.25 0.21 28.96
C ILE A 182 -26.61 0.83 29.32
N VAL A 183 -27.41 1.22 28.33
CA VAL A 183 -28.72 1.84 28.52
C VAL A 183 -29.69 0.89 29.26
N VAL A 184 -29.70 -0.39 28.91
CA VAL A 184 -30.50 -1.43 29.57
C VAL A 184 -30.06 -1.60 31.03
N GLY A 185 -28.73 -1.67 31.26
CA GLY A 185 -28.18 -1.75 32.60
C GLY A 185 -28.62 -0.58 33.48
N GLN A 186 -28.56 0.65 32.97
CA GLN A 186 -29.01 1.85 33.69
C GLN A 186 -30.51 1.87 33.99
N ARG A 187 -31.36 1.38 33.04
CA ARG A 187 -32.81 1.40 33.21
C ARG A 187 -33.36 0.28 34.09
N LEU A 188 -32.71 -0.89 34.08
CA LEU A 188 -33.15 -2.06 34.84
C LEU A 188 -32.47 -2.18 36.20
N ALA A 189 -31.52 -1.31 36.50
CA ALA A 189 -30.78 -1.35 37.77
C ALA A 189 -31.69 -0.95 38.94
N PRO A 190 -31.91 -1.82 39.94
CA PRO A 190 -32.51 -1.41 41.20
C PRO A 190 -31.63 -0.35 41.85
N VAL A 191 -32.26 0.59 42.59
CA VAL A 191 -31.54 1.56 43.43
C VAL A 191 -30.62 0.77 44.39
N ASP A 192 -29.38 1.22 44.57
CA ASP A 192 -28.33 0.55 45.36
C ASP A 192 -27.76 -0.77 44.83
N SER A 193 -28.04 -1.10 43.55
CA SER A 193 -27.43 -2.28 42.91
C SER A 193 -26.08 -1.99 42.29
N LEU A 194 -25.26 -3.05 42.10
CA LEU A 194 -24.01 -2.96 41.36
C LEU A 194 -24.20 -2.42 39.93
N LEU A 195 -25.34 -2.70 39.28
CA LEU A 195 -25.68 -2.18 37.96
C LEU A 195 -25.98 -0.67 37.99
N ALA A 196 -26.56 -0.14 39.06
CA ALA A 196 -26.74 1.30 39.24
C ALA A 196 -25.39 2.01 39.41
N ALA A 197 -24.53 1.41 40.24
CA ALA A 197 -23.19 1.95 40.51
C ALA A 197 -22.25 1.78 39.28
N ARG A 198 -22.40 0.70 38.49
CA ARG A 198 -21.51 0.34 37.39
C ARG A 198 -22.29 -0.20 36.19
N PRO A 199 -22.83 0.66 35.33
CA PRO A 199 -23.60 0.23 34.14
C PRO A 199 -22.79 -0.67 33.19
N VAL A 200 -21.44 -0.59 33.19
CA VAL A 200 -20.52 -1.43 32.39
C VAL A 200 -20.50 -2.91 32.84
N ALA A 201 -21.06 -3.23 34.00
CA ALA A 201 -21.12 -4.64 34.46
C ALA A 201 -21.93 -5.53 33.55
N LEU A 202 -23.04 -5.05 32.99
CA LEU A 202 -23.91 -5.82 32.09
C LEU A 202 -23.18 -6.23 30.78
N PRO A 203 -22.49 -5.33 30.05
CA PRO A 203 -21.63 -5.69 28.93
C PRO A 203 -20.54 -6.70 29.30
N ILE A 204 -19.91 -6.58 30.48
CA ILE A 204 -18.86 -7.50 30.93
C ILE A 204 -19.45 -8.90 31.16
N TRP A 205 -20.61 -9.01 31.84
CA TRP A 205 -21.27 -10.29 32.02
C TRP A 205 -21.81 -10.90 30.72
N PHE A 206 -22.24 -10.05 29.77
CA PHE A 206 -22.57 -10.54 28.43
C PHE A 206 -21.35 -11.20 27.77
N ASN A 207 -20.15 -10.61 27.90
CA ASN A 207 -18.93 -11.24 27.37
C ASN A 207 -18.61 -12.55 28.12
N ALA A 208 -18.72 -12.58 29.45
CA ALA A 208 -18.53 -13.81 30.22
C ALA A 208 -19.45 -14.93 29.73
N LEU A 209 -20.74 -14.62 29.50
CA LEU A 209 -21.73 -15.55 28.96
C LEU A 209 -21.35 -15.99 27.53
N SER A 210 -20.86 -15.08 26.69
CA SER A 210 -20.45 -15.38 25.33
C SER A 210 -19.33 -16.44 25.29
N PHE A 211 -18.39 -16.39 26.21
CA PHE A 211 -17.38 -17.42 26.36
C PHE A 211 -17.96 -18.77 26.80
N ALA A 212 -18.91 -18.79 27.74
CA ALA A 212 -19.57 -20.02 28.16
C ALA A 212 -20.36 -20.65 27.01
N VAL A 213 -21.12 -19.87 26.25
CA VAL A 213 -21.85 -20.32 25.06
C VAL A 213 -20.88 -20.86 24.01
N SER A 214 -19.78 -20.16 23.75
CA SER A 214 -18.77 -20.62 22.81
C SER A 214 -18.11 -21.92 23.24
N ALA A 215 -17.79 -22.08 24.53
CA ALA A 215 -17.28 -23.34 25.08
C ALA A 215 -18.27 -24.49 24.86
N GLY A 216 -19.57 -24.26 25.11
CA GLY A 216 -20.64 -25.22 24.86
C GLY A 216 -20.75 -25.63 23.38
N LEU A 217 -20.71 -24.64 22.46
CA LEU A 217 -20.70 -24.91 21.02
C LEU A 217 -19.49 -25.74 20.59
N ILE A 218 -18.29 -25.43 21.10
CA ILE A 218 -17.07 -26.17 20.81
C ILE A 218 -17.14 -27.59 21.37
N ALA A 219 -17.74 -27.79 22.56
CA ALA A 219 -17.92 -29.10 23.16
C ALA A 219 -18.73 -30.06 22.26
N LEU A 220 -19.65 -29.52 21.45
CA LEU A 220 -20.48 -30.26 20.49
C LEU A 220 -19.78 -30.57 19.17
N ILE A 221 -18.51 -30.12 18.96
CA ILE A 221 -17.77 -30.36 17.72
C ILE A 221 -16.90 -31.62 17.87
N PRO A 222 -17.00 -32.58 16.92
CA PRO A 222 -16.11 -33.74 16.90
C PRO A 222 -14.72 -33.35 16.35
N ILE A 223 -13.86 -32.75 17.19
CA ILE A 223 -12.48 -32.44 16.80
C ILE A 223 -11.67 -33.71 16.97
N ARG A 224 -11.16 -34.28 15.89
CA ARG A 224 -10.28 -35.47 15.93
C ARG A 224 -8.93 -35.11 16.53
N ARG A 225 -8.39 -35.98 17.38
CA ARG A 225 -6.99 -35.89 17.79
C ARG A 225 -6.14 -36.08 16.55
N SER A 226 -5.42 -35.06 16.15
CA SER A 226 -4.46 -35.19 15.05
C SER A 226 -3.19 -35.81 15.62
N ALA A 227 -2.86 -37.02 15.18
CA ALA A 227 -1.55 -37.59 15.33
C ALA A 227 -0.60 -36.97 14.28
N VAL A 228 -0.52 -35.64 14.24
CA VAL A 228 0.48 -34.99 13.41
C VAL A 228 1.73 -34.87 14.27
N GLY A 229 2.74 -35.66 13.90
CA GLY A 229 4.08 -35.54 14.44
C GLY A 229 4.55 -34.08 14.37
N ALA A 230 5.32 -33.71 15.36
CA ALA A 230 5.97 -32.42 15.48
C ALA A 230 6.51 -32.03 14.09
N ARG A 231 5.94 -30.99 13.47
CA ARG A 231 6.60 -30.34 12.33
C ARG A 231 7.99 -30.00 12.82
N GLU A 232 8.98 -30.51 12.12
CA GLU A 232 10.37 -30.15 12.35
C GLU A 232 10.44 -28.64 12.51
N ALA A 233 10.80 -28.20 13.71
CA ALA A 233 11.07 -26.80 14.03
C ALA A 233 12.41 -26.40 13.36
N GLY A 234 12.48 -26.56 12.03
CA GLY A 234 13.72 -26.44 11.27
C GLY A 234 14.09 -25.01 10.88
N GLU A 235 13.14 -24.07 10.93
CA GLU A 235 13.47 -22.65 10.69
C GLU A 235 12.98 -21.84 11.88
N GLY A 236 13.90 -21.21 12.60
CA GLY A 236 13.56 -20.37 13.74
C GLY A 236 12.62 -19.25 13.33
N LEU A 237 11.61 -18.92 14.15
CA LEU A 237 10.65 -17.83 13.92
C LEU A 237 11.36 -16.52 13.53
N GLY A 238 12.56 -16.27 14.09
CA GLY A 238 13.39 -15.12 13.79
C GLY A 238 13.95 -15.12 12.36
N SER A 239 14.28 -16.27 11.78
CA SER A 239 14.77 -16.36 10.39
C SER A 239 13.64 -16.11 9.41
N ALA A 240 12.45 -16.67 9.65
CA ALA A 240 11.26 -16.47 8.84
C ALA A 240 10.79 -15.01 8.86
N LEU A 241 10.80 -14.36 10.03
CA LEU A 241 10.47 -12.93 10.16
C LEU A 241 11.51 -12.06 9.45
N ARG A 242 12.80 -12.36 9.61
CA ARG A 242 13.88 -11.63 8.94
C ARG A 242 13.79 -11.73 7.43
N GLU A 243 13.46 -12.90 6.88
CA GLU A 243 13.26 -13.09 5.45
C GLU A 243 12.03 -12.31 4.94
N GLY A 244 10.90 -12.36 5.67
CA GLY A 244 9.73 -11.54 5.37
C GLY A 244 10.04 -10.04 5.38
N LEU A 245 10.78 -9.55 6.37
CA LEU A 245 11.20 -8.15 6.45
C LEU A 245 12.17 -7.75 5.33
N ARG A 246 13.13 -8.62 4.96
CA ARG A 246 14.02 -8.38 3.81
C ARG A 246 13.24 -8.30 2.51
N PHE A 247 12.25 -9.16 2.31
CA PHE A 247 11.39 -9.11 1.13
C PHE A 247 10.62 -7.79 1.04
N VAL A 248 10.05 -7.33 2.15
CA VAL A 248 9.36 -6.03 2.25
C VAL A 248 10.33 -4.87 2.01
N ALA A 249 11.51 -4.91 2.61
CA ALA A 249 12.52 -3.86 2.46
C ALA A 249 13.01 -3.70 1.01
N GLY A 250 13.13 -4.81 0.27
CA GLY A 250 13.59 -4.81 -1.13
C GLY A 250 12.54 -4.35 -2.14
N ARG A 251 11.26 -4.20 -1.74
CA ARG A 251 10.16 -3.85 -2.67
C ARG A 251 9.44 -2.58 -2.23
N PRO A 252 9.77 -1.43 -2.82
CA PRO A 252 9.29 -0.11 -2.35
C PRO A 252 7.77 0.01 -2.33
N VAL A 253 7.05 -0.54 -3.33
CA VAL A 253 5.58 -0.53 -3.36
C VAL A 253 4.99 -1.28 -2.17
N ILE A 254 5.49 -2.49 -1.87
CA ILE A 254 5.00 -3.31 -0.74
C ILE A 254 5.28 -2.60 0.58
N ARG A 255 6.47 -2.04 0.75
CA ARG A 255 6.87 -1.28 1.95
C ARG A 255 5.94 -0.11 2.21
N VAL A 256 5.65 0.69 1.17
CA VAL A 256 4.77 1.86 1.28
C VAL A 256 3.34 1.47 1.65
N LEU A 257 2.81 0.40 1.04
CA LEU A 257 1.48 -0.11 1.37
C LEU A 257 1.40 -0.62 2.80
N ILE A 258 2.40 -1.35 3.28
CA ILE A 258 2.44 -1.83 4.68
C ILE A 258 2.47 -0.65 5.65
N VAL A 259 3.33 0.35 5.42
CA VAL A 259 3.39 1.56 6.26
C VAL A 259 2.03 2.29 6.27
N GLY A 260 1.38 2.42 5.12
CA GLY A 260 0.07 3.06 5.05
C GLY A 260 -1.04 2.28 5.78
N VAL A 261 -1.03 0.94 5.70
CA VAL A 261 -1.96 0.11 6.50
C VAL A 261 -1.66 0.27 7.99
N MET A 262 -0.39 0.33 8.39
CA MET A 262 0.00 0.59 9.78
C MET A 262 -0.50 1.96 10.28
N LEU A 263 -0.42 3.01 9.45
CA LEU A 263 -0.97 4.34 9.78
C LEU A 263 -2.49 4.31 9.96
N ALA A 264 -3.22 3.65 9.05
CA ALA A 264 -4.67 3.50 9.17
C ALA A 264 -5.08 2.68 10.40
N ALA A 265 -4.32 1.61 10.68
CA ALA A 265 -4.52 0.77 11.85
C ALA A 265 -4.23 1.53 13.17
N ALA A 266 -3.19 2.36 13.18
CA ALA A 266 -2.90 3.24 14.30
C ALA A 266 -4.02 4.26 14.53
N ALA A 267 -4.54 4.91 13.47
CA ALA A 267 -5.66 5.85 13.56
C ALA A 267 -6.92 5.18 14.14
N ALA A 268 -7.24 3.95 13.73
CA ALA A 268 -8.32 3.17 14.32
C ALA A 268 -8.05 2.84 15.80
N GLY A 269 -6.82 2.45 16.14
CA GLY A 269 -6.39 2.17 17.50
C GLY A 269 -6.54 3.37 18.43
N VAL A 270 -6.29 4.58 17.92
CA VAL A 270 -6.48 5.85 18.66
C VAL A 270 -7.94 6.04 19.09
N VAL A 271 -8.88 5.88 18.15
CA VAL A 271 -10.32 6.04 18.49
C VAL A 271 -10.77 4.98 19.47
N ILE A 272 -10.29 3.77 19.34
CA ILE A 272 -10.65 2.67 20.24
C ILE A 272 -10.14 2.94 21.67
N SER A 273 -8.90 3.44 21.81
CA SER A 273 -8.28 3.62 23.13
C SER A 273 -8.61 4.93 23.83
N SER A 274 -8.99 5.98 23.08
CA SER A 274 -9.34 7.29 23.60
C SER A 274 -10.81 7.66 23.46
N GLY A 275 -11.58 6.80 22.77
CA GLY A 275 -12.98 7.07 22.45
C GLY A 275 -13.89 7.23 23.68
N GLU A 276 -13.60 6.54 24.78
CA GLU A 276 -14.31 6.74 26.05
C GLU A 276 -14.10 8.14 26.57
N PHE A 277 -12.84 8.58 26.71
CA PHE A 277 -12.53 9.93 27.15
C PHE A 277 -13.10 11.02 26.21
N PHE A 278 -13.15 10.72 24.91
CA PHE A 278 -13.75 11.63 23.94
C PHE A 278 -15.28 11.67 24.04
N ALA A 279 -15.93 10.54 24.31
CA ALA A 279 -17.38 10.46 24.54
C ALA A 279 -17.78 11.20 25.82
N ASP A 280 -16.99 11.05 26.90
CA ASP A 280 -17.17 11.80 28.15
C ASP A 280 -17.01 13.32 27.95
N LEU A 281 -16.01 13.73 27.16
CA LEU A 281 -15.80 15.11 26.76
C LEU A 281 -17.03 15.72 26.05
N LEU A 282 -17.76 14.90 25.30
CA LEU A 282 -19.00 15.28 24.60
C LEU A 282 -20.28 15.04 25.45
N ASN A 283 -20.15 14.73 26.72
CA ASN A 283 -21.23 14.39 27.67
C ASN A 283 -22.11 13.22 27.19
N ALA A 284 -21.53 12.25 26.46
CA ALA A 284 -22.24 11.12 25.91
C ALA A 284 -21.96 9.80 26.64
N GLY A 285 -20.97 9.78 27.53
CA GLY A 285 -20.61 8.65 28.38
C GLY A 285 -20.33 7.33 27.62
N PRO A 286 -20.38 6.19 28.33
CA PRO A 286 -20.05 4.89 27.73
C PRO A 286 -20.94 4.50 26.54
N SER A 287 -22.20 4.91 26.52
CA SER A 287 -23.10 4.65 25.37
C SER A 287 -22.66 5.41 24.12
N GLY A 288 -22.21 6.66 24.27
CA GLY A 288 -21.62 7.45 23.20
C GLY A 288 -20.34 6.83 22.63
N PHE A 289 -19.51 6.28 23.49
CA PHE A 289 -18.33 5.52 23.05
C PHE A 289 -18.72 4.32 22.19
N GLY A 290 -19.71 3.52 22.60
CA GLY A 290 -20.23 2.42 21.80
C GLY A 290 -20.73 2.86 20.43
N LEU A 291 -21.43 3.99 20.34
CA LEU A 291 -21.92 4.55 19.08
C LEU A 291 -20.76 5.00 18.15
N LEU A 292 -19.71 5.62 18.70
CA LEU A 292 -18.52 5.97 17.92
C LEU A 292 -17.85 4.74 17.33
N VAL A 293 -17.65 3.71 18.13
CA VAL A 293 -17.05 2.43 17.66
C VAL A 293 -17.95 1.75 16.64
N ALA A 294 -19.25 1.79 16.83
CA ALA A 294 -20.22 1.28 15.85
C ALA A 294 -20.10 2.03 14.52
N ALA A 295 -19.99 3.37 14.55
CA ALA A 295 -19.84 4.19 13.34
C ALA A 295 -18.55 3.86 12.57
N VAL A 296 -17.43 3.76 13.29
CA VAL A 296 -16.16 3.31 12.70
C VAL A 296 -16.29 1.93 12.08
N GLY A 297 -16.93 1.00 12.77
CA GLY A 297 -17.14 -0.37 12.31
C GLY A 297 -18.03 -0.44 11.06
N VAL A 298 -19.15 0.30 11.04
CA VAL A 298 -20.05 0.40 9.87
C VAL A 298 -19.29 0.98 8.68
N GLY A 299 -18.54 2.06 8.92
CA GLY A 299 -17.66 2.65 7.92
C GLY A 299 -16.66 1.64 7.37
N MET A 300 -15.98 0.88 8.23
CA MET A 300 -15.00 -0.13 7.82
C MET A 300 -15.62 -1.20 6.91
N VAL A 301 -16.81 -1.69 7.24
CA VAL A 301 -17.56 -2.64 6.39
C VAL A 301 -17.90 -1.98 5.06
N ALA A 302 -18.36 -0.72 5.05
CA ALA A 302 -18.64 0.01 3.83
C ALA A 302 -17.38 0.14 2.95
N GLY A 303 -16.23 0.48 3.53
CA GLY A 303 -14.94 0.54 2.83
C GLY A 303 -14.53 -0.79 2.19
N LEU A 304 -14.70 -1.90 2.92
CA LEU A 304 -14.46 -3.25 2.40
C LEU A 304 -15.34 -3.57 1.20
N LEU A 305 -16.63 -3.21 1.25
CA LEU A 305 -17.60 -3.45 0.17
C LEU A 305 -17.34 -2.56 -1.05
N LEU A 306 -16.91 -1.32 -0.84
CA LEU A 306 -16.59 -0.36 -1.90
C LEU A 306 -15.32 -0.73 -2.69
N ALA A 307 -14.41 -1.49 -2.10
CA ALA A 307 -13.16 -1.88 -2.74
C ALA A 307 -13.36 -2.60 -4.08
N GLY A 308 -14.32 -3.54 -4.17
CA GLY A 308 -14.59 -4.31 -5.38
C GLY A 308 -15.02 -3.44 -6.57
N PRO A 309 -16.10 -2.65 -6.45
CA PRO A 309 -16.54 -1.72 -7.51
C PRO A 309 -15.47 -0.70 -7.91
N LEU A 310 -14.74 -0.13 -6.93
CA LEU A 310 -13.70 0.86 -7.22
C LEU A 310 -12.50 0.26 -7.95
N SER A 311 -12.06 -0.94 -7.58
CA SER A 311 -10.92 -1.63 -8.20
C SER A 311 -11.19 -2.04 -9.66
N ARG A 312 -12.46 -2.05 -10.10
CA ARG A 312 -12.81 -2.24 -11.52
C ARG A 312 -12.56 -1.00 -12.37
N ARG A 313 -12.52 0.19 -11.75
CA ARG A 313 -12.38 1.49 -12.43
C ARG A 313 -10.99 2.09 -12.29
N VAL A 314 -10.32 1.80 -11.17
CA VAL A 314 -9.03 2.37 -10.79
C VAL A 314 -8.12 1.25 -10.31
N ARG A 315 -6.83 1.30 -10.66
CA ARG A 315 -5.83 0.33 -10.14
C ARG A 315 -5.84 0.37 -8.61
N PRO A 316 -5.81 -0.80 -7.94
CA PRO A 316 -5.92 -0.86 -6.48
C PRO A 316 -4.90 0.04 -5.76
N GLU A 317 -3.67 0.12 -6.27
CA GLU A 317 -2.62 0.93 -5.66
C GLU A 317 -2.99 2.42 -5.57
N TRP A 318 -3.73 2.95 -6.56
CA TRP A 318 -4.17 4.36 -6.59
C TRP A 318 -5.42 4.65 -5.77
N LEU A 319 -6.14 3.61 -5.29
CA LEU A 319 -7.22 3.77 -4.31
C LEU A 319 -6.69 3.98 -2.90
N PHE A 320 -5.46 3.55 -2.65
CA PHE A 320 -4.86 3.52 -1.32
C PHE A 320 -4.64 4.92 -0.71
N PRO A 321 -3.98 5.89 -1.38
CA PRO A 321 -3.76 7.21 -0.81
C PRO A 321 -5.03 8.00 -0.50
N PRO A 322 -6.04 8.12 -1.40
CA PRO A 322 -7.26 8.86 -1.09
C PRO A 322 -8.08 8.19 0.04
N ALA A 323 -8.03 6.86 0.16
CA ALA A 323 -8.66 6.16 1.28
C ALA A 323 -7.97 6.50 2.61
N LEU A 324 -6.64 6.60 2.63
CA LEU A 324 -5.88 7.00 3.81
C LEU A 324 -6.12 8.47 4.17
N VAL A 325 -6.25 9.36 3.17
CA VAL A 325 -6.66 10.76 3.38
C VAL A 325 -8.06 10.80 4.00
N ALA A 326 -9.03 10.04 3.48
CA ALA A 326 -10.37 9.96 4.03
C ALA A 326 -10.37 9.49 5.49
N ALA A 327 -9.52 8.51 5.83
CA ALA A 327 -9.34 8.06 7.21
C ALA A 327 -8.80 9.18 8.11
N GLY A 328 -7.76 9.89 7.68
CA GLY A 328 -7.18 11.00 8.45
C GLY A 328 -8.10 12.20 8.59
N VAL A 329 -8.74 12.64 7.50
CA VAL A 329 -9.71 13.75 7.52
C VAL A 329 -10.92 13.39 8.36
N GLY A 330 -11.46 12.16 8.22
CA GLY A 330 -12.56 11.68 9.04
C GLY A 330 -12.22 11.73 10.54
N LEU A 331 -11.02 11.32 10.92
CA LEU A 331 -10.54 11.42 12.32
C LEU A 331 -10.44 12.88 12.77
N GLY A 332 -9.89 13.77 11.93
CA GLY A 332 -9.74 15.20 12.27
C GLY A 332 -11.09 15.89 12.47
N VAL A 333 -12.06 15.63 11.59
CA VAL A 333 -13.42 16.18 11.71
C VAL A 333 -14.15 15.57 12.92
N THR A 334 -13.96 14.28 13.21
CA THR A 334 -14.48 13.65 14.45
C THR A 334 -13.92 14.35 15.68
N ALA A 335 -12.61 14.61 15.74
CA ALA A 335 -11.95 15.30 16.85
C ALA A 335 -12.46 16.74 17.07
N ALA A 336 -12.87 17.42 15.99
CA ALA A 336 -13.40 18.78 16.03
C ALA A 336 -14.90 18.84 16.37
N ALA A 337 -15.61 17.70 16.36
CA ALA A 337 -17.06 17.66 16.56
C ALA A 337 -17.47 18.23 17.94
N PRO A 338 -18.54 19.06 17.99
CA PRO A 338 -19.02 19.64 19.25
C PRO A 338 -19.94 18.69 20.03
N THR A 339 -20.56 17.73 19.37
CA THR A 339 -21.48 16.76 19.95
C THR A 339 -21.24 15.36 19.45
N ILE A 340 -21.70 14.34 20.17
CA ILE A 340 -21.58 12.95 19.73
C ILE A 340 -22.30 12.70 18.39
N ALA A 341 -23.45 13.31 18.19
CA ALA A 341 -24.21 13.19 16.94
C ALA A 341 -23.41 13.73 15.73
N ALA A 342 -22.70 14.86 15.92
CA ALA A 342 -21.83 15.43 14.89
C ALA A 342 -20.55 14.60 14.65
N ALA A 343 -20.10 13.81 15.63
CA ALA A 343 -18.92 12.97 15.55
C ALA A 343 -19.18 11.64 14.78
N ILE A 344 -20.41 11.11 14.77
CA ILE A 344 -20.77 9.81 14.19
C ILE A 344 -20.50 9.76 12.66
N PRO A 345 -20.97 10.69 11.81
CA PRO A 345 -20.75 10.61 10.38
C PRO A 345 -19.26 10.65 9.98
N PRO A 346 -18.42 11.58 10.49
CA PRO A 346 -17.00 11.58 10.14
C PRO A 346 -16.24 10.38 10.71
N ALA A 347 -16.66 9.81 11.85
CA ALA A 347 -16.12 8.55 12.35
C ALA A 347 -16.42 7.37 11.38
N ALA A 348 -17.59 7.35 10.77
CA ALA A 348 -17.90 6.36 9.72
C ALA A 348 -17.05 6.58 8.44
N VAL A 349 -16.79 7.83 8.04
CA VAL A 349 -15.86 8.14 6.93
C VAL A 349 -14.45 7.66 7.26
N MET A 350 -13.97 7.91 8.47
CA MET A 350 -12.68 7.39 8.95
C MET A 350 -12.62 5.86 8.83
N GLY A 351 -13.64 5.17 9.34
CA GLY A 351 -13.75 3.71 9.24
C GLY A 351 -13.73 3.22 7.80
N SER A 352 -14.47 3.89 6.90
CA SER A 352 -14.51 3.54 5.48
C SER A 352 -13.14 3.66 4.81
N GLY A 353 -12.42 4.74 5.08
CA GLY A 353 -11.04 4.92 4.63
C GLY A 353 -10.13 3.81 5.15
N ALA A 354 -10.18 3.50 6.44
CA ALA A 354 -9.36 2.44 7.06
C ALA A 354 -9.68 1.05 6.49
N GLY A 355 -10.97 0.71 6.29
CA GLY A 355 -11.40 -0.55 5.67
C GLY A 355 -10.91 -0.69 4.23
N LEU A 356 -11.02 0.38 3.44
CA LEU A 356 -10.54 0.40 2.06
C LEU A 356 -9.02 0.26 1.98
N VAL A 357 -8.27 0.98 2.83
CA VAL A 357 -6.79 0.86 2.94
C VAL A 357 -6.40 -0.58 3.28
N PHE A 358 -7.06 -1.19 4.26
CA PHE A 358 -6.76 -2.55 4.70
C PHE A 358 -6.96 -3.57 3.57
N ILE A 359 -8.12 -3.56 2.91
CA ILE A 359 -8.43 -4.55 1.88
C ILE A 359 -7.59 -4.37 0.62
N VAL A 360 -7.33 -3.12 0.22
CA VAL A 360 -6.47 -2.82 -0.93
C VAL A 360 -5.03 -3.26 -0.64
N GLY A 361 -4.49 -2.90 0.52
CA GLY A 361 -3.15 -3.31 0.95
C GLY A 361 -3.01 -4.83 0.99
N TYR A 362 -4.00 -5.52 1.57
CA TYR A 362 -4.06 -6.98 1.63
C TYR A 362 -4.10 -7.61 0.22
N THR A 363 -4.95 -7.08 -0.67
CA THR A 363 -5.12 -7.60 -2.03
C THR A 363 -3.86 -7.42 -2.88
N VAL A 364 -3.25 -6.23 -2.85
CA VAL A 364 -2.02 -5.97 -3.60
C VAL A 364 -0.87 -6.83 -3.08
N LEU A 365 -0.77 -6.99 -1.76
CA LEU A 365 0.22 -7.88 -1.16
C LEU A 365 0.02 -9.33 -1.61
N GLN A 366 -1.24 -9.81 -1.66
CA GLN A 366 -1.58 -11.15 -2.11
C GLN A 366 -1.22 -11.39 -3.58
N GLN A 367 -1.42 -10.39 -4.45
CA GLN A 367 -1.10 -10.46 -5.87
C GLN A 367 0.41 -10.44 -6.14
N ARG A 368 1.19 -9.74 -5.31
CA ARG A 368 2.62 -9.51 -5.52
C ARG A 368 3.54 -10.47 -4.76
N ALA A 369 3.01 -11.20 -3.78
CA ALA A 369 3.78 -12.18 -3.00
C ALA A 369 3.84 -13.52 -3.73
N GLU A 370 5.06 -14.01 -4.00
CA GLU A 370 5.32 -15.33 -4.56
C GLU A 370 4.78 -16.43 -3.63
N ASP A 371 4.24 -17.52 -4.17
CA ASP A 371 3.63 -18.61 -3.41
C ASP A 371 4.55 -19.16 -2.33
N ARG A 372 5.86 -19.27 -2.61
CA ARG A 372 6.89 -19.83 -1.71
C ARG A 372 7.07 -19.00 -0.43
N ILE A 373 6.93 -17.69 -0.51
CA ILE A 373 7.20 -16.75 0.60
C ILE A 373 5.95 -16.05 1.12
N ARG A 374 4.77 -16.30 0.51
CA ARG A 374 3.50 -15.64 0.83
C ARG A 374 3.19 -15.69 2.32
N GLY A 375 3.35 -16.85 2.96
CA GLY A 375 3.10 -16.98 4.41
C GLY A 375 4.00 -16.09 5.26
N ARG A 376 5.28 -15.94 4.90
CA ARG A 376 6.25 -15.09 5.63
C ARG A 376 5.94 -13.60 5.46
N VAL A 377 5.54 -13.19 4.26
CA VAL A 377 5.15 -11.81 3.94
C VAL A 377 3.88 -11.41 4.69
N PHE A 378 2.86 -12.28 4.70
CA PHE A 378 1.64 -12.06 5.49
C PHE A 378 1.89 -12.10 7.00
N GLY A 379 2.83 -12.93 7.45
CA GLY A 379 3.30 -12.90 8.83
C GLY A 379 3.88 -11.56 9.23
N ALA A 380 4.77 -10.99 8.41
CA ALA A 380 5.35 -9.66 8.61
C ALA A 380 4.29 -8.54 8.55
N PHE A 381 3.36 -8.60 7.59
CA PHE A 381 2.24 -7.67 7.46
C PHE A 381 1.36 -7.67 8.71
N ASN A 382 0.89 -8.84 9.15
CA ASN A 382 0.04 -8.95 10.34
C ASN A 382 0.77 -8.52 11.61
N ALA A 383 2.07 -8.84 11.75
CA ALA A 383 2.90 -8.36 12.85
C ALA A 383 3.00 -6.82 12.83
N GLY A 384 3.25 -6.21 11.67
CA GLY A 384 3.30 -4.76 11.50
C GLY A 384 1.98 -4.08 11.89
N VAL A 385 0.85 -4.59 11.41
CA VAL A 385 -0.48 -4.08 11.73
C VAL A 385 -0.75 -4.18 13.25
N ARG A 386 -0.43 -5.32 13.86
CA ARG A 386 -0.57 -5.48 15.31
C ARG A 386 0.30 -4.50 16.08
N ILE A 387 1.57 -4.37 15.73
CA ILE A 387 2.49 -3.41 16.34
C ILE A 387 1.94 -1.97 16.24
N ALA A 388 1.40 -1.59 15.09
CA ALA A 388 0.83 -0.26 14.89
C ALA A 388 -0.39 -0.01 15.77
N ILE A 389 -1.34 -0.96 15.82
CA ILE A 389 -2.50 -0.88 16.72
C ILE A 389 -2.04 -0.78 18.17
N PHE A 390 -1.09 -1.61 18.56
CA PHE A 390 -0.57 -1.66 19.93
C PHE A 390 0.13 -0.37 20.33
N THR A 391 1.03 0.11 19.49
CA THR A 391 1.71 1.37 19.76
C THR A 391 0.68 2.51 19.94
N ALA A 392 -0.34 2.56 19.08
CA ALA A 392 -1.37 3.56 19.17
C ALA A 392 -2.24 3.41 20.44
N THR A 393 -2.69 2.19 20.75
CA THR A 393 -3.58 1.96 21.91
C THR A 393 -2.87 2.16 23.26
N ILE A 394 -1.55 2.03 23.30
CA ILE A 394 -0.76 2.30 24.52
C ILE A 394 -0.29 3.75 24.53
N ALA A 395 0.30 4.23 23.43
CA ALA A 395 0.92 5.56 23.39
C ALA A 395 -0.10 6.70 23.50
N VAL A 396 -1.30 6.53 22.94
CA VAL A 396 -2.29 7.62 22.88
C VAL A 396 -2.87 7.94 24.26
N PRO A 397 -3.40 6.99 25.05
CA PRO A 397 -3.81 7.30 26.43
C PRO A 397 -2.64 7.83 27.25
N PHE A 398 -1.43 7.32 27.06
CA PHE A 398 -0.23 7.81 27.73
C PHE A 398 0.05 9.29 27.38
N THR A 399 -0.01 9.66 26.09
CA THR A 399 0.17 11.06 25.66
C THR A 399 -0.94 11.97 26.16
N ILE A 400 -2.19 11.49 26.20
CA ILE A 400 -3.31 12.22 26.81
C ILE A 400 -3.01 12.52 28.28
N GLY A 401 -2.50 11.53 29.03
CA GLY A 401 -2.07 11.70 30.41
C GLY A 401 -0.92 12.70 30.59
N LEU A 402 0.04 12.74 29.65
CA LEU A 402 1.16 13.69 29.70
C LEU A 402 0.74 15.13 29.36
N VAL A 403 -0.06 15.31 28.31
CA VAL A 403 -0.42 16.64 27.75
C VAL A 403 -1.64 17.21 28.46
N GLY A 404 -2.51 16.38 29.02
CA GLY A 404 -3.70 16.78 29.74
C GLY A 404 -3.34 17.63 30.94
N ARG A 405 -3.81 18.88 30.98
CA ARG A 405 -3.72 19.73 32.18
C ARG A 405 -4.93 19.51 33.04
N GLU A 406 -4.72 19.25 34.31
CA GLU A 406 -5.79 19.27 35.30
C GLU A 406 -6.21 20.74 35.50
N ALA A 407 -7.34 21.14 34.94
CA ALA A 407 -7.94 22.42 35.26
C ALA A 407 -9.17 22.18 36.11
N ARG A 408 -9.06 22.44 37.38
CA ARG A 408 -10.18 22.64 38.30
C ARG A 408 -10.73 24.05 38.04
N GLY A 409 -11.72 24.16 37.18
CA GLY A 409 -12.52 25.37 37.04
C GLY A 409 -13.94 25.07 37.48
N VAL A 410 -14.37 25.65 38.59
CA VAL A 410 -15.80 25.74 38.95
C VAL A 410 -16.35 26.88 38.10
N LEU A 411 -17.31 26.61 37.21
CA LEU A 411 -18.04 27.63 36.47
C LEU A 411 -18.93 28.40 37.47
N GLU A 412 -19.22 29.67 37.18
CA GLU A 412 -20.02 30.55 38.03
C GLU A 412 -21.44 30.02 38.35
N ASP A 413 -21.91 28.99 37.59
CA ASP A 413 -23.20 28.32 37.78
C ASP A 413 -23.14 27.06 38.66
N GLY A 414 -22.01 26.79 39.33
CA GLY A 414 -21.82 25.63 40.21
C GLY A 414 -21.61 24.29 39.48
N ARG A 415 -21.58 24.30 38.16
CA ARG A 415 -21.22 23.11 37.38
C ARG A 415 -19.70 22.98 37.32
N VAL A 416 -19.20 21.77 37.54
CA VAL A 416 -17.79 21.44 37.27
C VAL A 416 -17.60 21.49 35.78
N GLY A 417 -17.23 22.66 35.27
CA GLY A 417 -16.83 22.78 33.86
C GLY A 417 -15.48 22.13 33.68
N TYR A 418 -15.34 21.29 32.66
CA TYR A 418 -14.09 20.72 32.22
C TYR A 418 -13.52 21.52 31.04
N PRO A 419 -13.01 22.75 31.22
CA PRO A 419 -12.59 23.54 30.06
C PRO A 419 -11.27 23.09 29.46
N TYR A 420 -10.47 22.21 30.09
CA TYR A 420 -9.08 22.02 29.67
C TYR A 420 -8.52 20.58 29.62
N VAL A 421 -9.23 19.53 29.98
CA VAL A 421 -8.95 18.21 29.43
C VAL A 421 -9.11 18.21 27.87
N PHE A 422 -9.77 19.23 27.39
CA PHE A 422 -10.01 19.64 26.02
C PHE A 422 -8.75 19.66 25.15
N GLY A 423 -7.62 20.15 25.63
CA GLY A 423 -6.40 20.24 24.85
C GLY A 423 -5.76 18.88 24.57
N GLY A 424 -5.73 17.98 25.56
CA GLY A 424 -5.01 16.71 25.44
C GLY A 424 -5.68 15.73 24.47
N ILE A 425 -6.98 15.49 24.64
CA ILE A 425 -7.70 14.48 23.84
C ILE A 425 -7.85 14.94 22.39
N ARG A 426 -8.42 16.13 22.17
CA ARG A 426 -8.60 16.67 20.81
C ARG A 426 -7.28 16.91 20.10
N LEU A 427 -6.27 17.44 20.81
CA LEU A 427 -4.94 17.66 20.23
C LEU A 427 -4.29 16.35 19.79
N THR A 428 -4.40 15.29 20.59
CA THR A 428 -3.85 13.96 20.24
C THR A 428 -4.57 13.36 19.03
N LEU A 429 -5.91 13.48 18.99
CA LEU A 429 -6.70 13.03 17.83
C LEU A 429 -6.36 13.83 16.57
N LEU A 430 -6.27 15.16 16.66
CA LEU A 430 -5.91 16.04 15.55
C LEU A 430 -4.47 15.80 15.07
N ALA A 431 -3.53 15.61 16.00
CA ALA A 431 -2.15 15.27 15.65
C ALA A 431 -2.06 13.93 14.90
N THR A 432 -2.81 12.92 15.36
CA THR A 432 -2.90 11.63 14.67
C THR A 432 -3.54 11.77 13.29
N ALA A 433 -4.59 12.57 13.16
CA ALA A 433 -5.24 12.88 11.89
C ALA A 433 -4.27 13.55 10.92
N ALA A 434 -3.55 14.58 11.38
CA ALA A 434 -2.53 15.28 10.60
C ALA A 434 -1.40 14.33 10.15
N LEU A 435 -0.91 13.48 11.06
CA LEU A 435 0.12 12.48 10.75
C LEU A 435 -0.35 11.49 9.69
N THR A 436 -1.62 11.06 9.77
CA THR A 436 -2.23 10.13 8.80
C THR A 436 -2.35 10.79 7.42
N VAL A 437 -2.79 12.05 7.34
CA VAL A 437 -2.90 12.80 6.09
C VAL A 437 -1.51 13.08 5.49
N LEU A 438 -0.56 13.54 6.30
CA LEU A 438 0.83 13.77 5.86
C LEU A 438 1.47 12.47 5.36
N GLY A 439 1.25 11.36 6.07
CA GLY A 439 1.67 10.04 5.65
C GLY A 439 1.07 9.65 4.31
N ALA A 440 -0.22 9.91 4.08
CA ALA A 440 -0.88 9.66 2.79
C ALA A 440 -0.25 10.48 1.64
N LEU A 441 0.05 11.76 1.88
CA LEU A 441 0.70 12.63 0.89
C LEU A 441 2.13 12.16 0.54
N LEU A 442 2.89 11.71 1.53
CA LEU A 442 4.21 11.12 1.31
C LEU A 442 4.09 9.80 0.52
N ILE A 443 3.09 8.97 0.85
CA ILE A 443 2.81 7.72 0.16
C ILE A 443 2.51 7.95 -1.32
N VAL A 444 1.75 8.99 -1.69
CA VAL A 444 1.50 9.35 -3.09
C VAL A 444 2.81 9.54 -3.85
N ARG A 445 3.74 10.32 -3.29
CA ARG A 445 5.03 10.62 -3.93
C ARG A 445 5.89 9.36 -4.10
N VAL A 446 6.04 8.59 -3.02
CA VAL A 446 6.87 7.38 -3.03
C VAL A 446 6.24 6.29 -3.89
N LEU A 447 4.92 6.12 -3.85
CA LEU A 447 4.20 5.14 -4.66
C LEU A 447 4.31 5.46 -6.16
N ALA A 448 4.16 6.72 -6.54
CA ALA A 448 4.34 7.15 -7.93
C ALA A 448 5.75 6.84 -8.45
N GLY A 449 6.79 7.16 -7.66
CA GLY A 449 8.17 6.82 -7.99
C GLY A 449 8.42 5.32 -8.05
N ALA A 450 7.90 4.56 -7.07
CA ALA A 450 8.08 3.12 -7.00
C ALA A 450 7.36 2.37 -8.15
N LEU A 451 6.14 2.77 -8.50
CA LEU A 451 5.42 2.19 -9.64
C LEU A 451 6.10 2.51 -10.96
N ARG A 452 6.70 3.71 -11.07
CA ARG A 452 7.51 4.09 -12.23
C ARG A 452 8.77 3.24 -12.34
N SER A 453 9.52 3.07 -11.27
CA SER A 453 10.73 2.24 -11.26
C SER A 453 10.42 0.75 -11.51
N GLU A 454 9.28 0.23 -11.01
CA GLU A 454 8.84 -1.14 -11.32
C GLU A 454 8.44 -1.28 -12.80
N ALA A 455 7.77 -0.29 -13.39
CA ALA A 455 7.44 -0.31 -14.81
C ALA A 455 8.71 -0.28 -15.68
N LEU A 456 9.74 0.46 -15.27
CA LEU A 456 11.05 0.47 -15.91
C LEU A 456 11.80 -0.86 -15.72
N ALA A 457 11.74 -1.44 -14.51
CA ALA A 457 12.40 -2.72 -14.20
C ALA A 457 11.66 -3.95 -14.76
N ALA A 458 10.36 -3.85 -15.05
CA ALA A 458 9.58 -4.93 -15.66
C ALA A 458 9.94 -5.13 -17.13
N VAL A 459 10.71 -4.22 -17.70
CA VAL A 459 11.41 -4.44 -18.97
C VAL A 459 12.70 -5.18 -18.65
N ASP A 460 12.60 -6.50 -18.48
CA ASP A 460 13.77 -7.36 -18.31
C ASP A 460 14.54 -7.44 -19.63
N PRO A 461 15.80 -6.94 -19.68
CA PRO A 461 16.63 -7.10 -20.87
C PRO A 461 16.78 -8.55 -21.32
N ALA A 462 16.60 -9.53 -20.42
CA ALA A 462 16.64 -10.94 -20.75
C ALA A 462 15.41 -11.43 -21.52
N THR A 463 14.25 -10.73 -21.40
CA THR A 463 13.03 -11.05 -22.15
C THR A 463 12.96 -10.35 -23.51
N MET A 464 13.88 -9.42 -23.80
CA MET A 464 14.00 -8.81 -25.13
C MET A 464 14.43 -9.87 -26.15
N PRO A 465 13.86 -9.85 -27.37
CA PRO A 465 14.38 -10.65 -28.48
C PRO A 465 15.90 -10.45 -28.60
N ALA A 466 16.63 -11.51 -28.86
CA ALA A 466 18.11 -11.46 -28.95
C ALA A 466 18.60 -10.37 -29.91
N ALA A 467 17.81 -10.10 -30.95
CA ALA A 467 18.07 -9.04 -31.95
C ALA A 467 17.93 -7.61 -31.36
N LEU A 468 17.24 -7.44 -30.23
CA LEU A 468 17.02 -6.14 -29.60
C LEU A 468 17.89 -5.92 -28.34
N ARG A 469 18.72 -6.88 -27.96
CA ARG A 469 19.63 -6.72 -26.80
C ARG A 469 20.74 -5.74 -27.16
N PRO A 470 20.78 -4.55 -26.54
CA PRO A 470 21.74 -3.51 -26.90
C PRO A 470 23.16 -3.92 -26.56
N ARG A 471 24.04 -3.86 -27.55
CA ARG A 471 25.52 -3.89 -27.41
C ARG A 471 26.10 -2.54 -27.73
N GLY A 472 25.33 -1.69 -28.43
CA GLY A 472 25.59 -0.30 -28.74
C GLY A 472 24.94 0.63 -27.75
N MET A 473 24.94 1.92 -28.05
CA MET A 473 24.46 2.99 -27.19
C MET A 473 23.54 3.94 -27.95
N MET A 474 22.49 4.42 -27.30
CA MET A 474 21.50 5.33 -27.90
C MET A 474 21.54 6.69 -27.28
N ILE A 475 21.71 7.74 -28.10
CA ILE A 475 21.66 9.15 -27.71
C ILE A 475 20.47 9.80 -28.42
N ALA A 476 19.50 10.28 -27.67
CA ALA A 476 18.36 11.02 -28.17
C ALA A 476 18.60 12.52 -28.06
N PHE A 477 18.24 13.26 -29.11
CA PHE A 477 18.25 14.72 -29.10
C PHE A 477 16.81 15.22 -28.95
N GLU A 478 16.58 16.03 -27.93
CA GLU A 478 15.28 16.53 -27.55
C GLU A 478 15.27 18.06 -27.46
N GLY A 479 14.08 18.64 -27.49
CA GLY A 479 13.88 20.10 -27.46
C GLY A 479 12.81 20.54 -28.43
N GLY A 480 12.41 21.81 -28.36
CA GLY A 480 11.46 22.44 -29.27
C GLY A 480 11.93 22.45 -30.73
N ASP A 481 11.10 22.93 -31.62
CA ASP A 481 11.47 23.13 -33.01
C ASP A 481 12.42 24.32 -33.13
N GLY A 482 13.34 24.31 -34.10
CA GLY A 482 14.33 25.35 -34.29
C GLY A 482 15.47 25.40 -33.25
N THR A 483 15.58 24.45 -32.34
CA THR A 483 16.65 24.41 -31.31
C THR A 483 18.02 23.95 -31.82
N GLY A 484 18.14 23.52 -33.09
CA GLY A 484 19.40 23.12 -33.70
C GLY A 484 19.77 21.64 -33.53
N LYS A 485 18.82 20.77 -33.18
CA LYS A 485 19.03 19.31 -33.01
C LYS A 485 19.77 18.67 -34.17
N SER A 486 19.24 18.84 -35.39
CA SER A 486 19.81 18.22 -36.60
C SER A 486 21.24 18.68 -36.89
N THR A 487 21.58 19.94 -36.60
CA THR A 487 22.93 20.47 -36.71
C THR A 487 23.87 19.78 -35.74
N GLN A 488 23.48 19.67 -34.46
CA GLN A 488 24.31 18.99 -33.45
C GLN A 488 24.44 17.49 -33.68
N ILE A 489 23.41 16.83 -34.21
CA ILE A 489 23.46 15.44 -34.62
C ILE A 489 24.48 15.24 -35.73
N ALA A 490 24.48 16.10 -36.74
CA ALA A 490 25.44 16.01 -37.86
C ALA A 490 26.89 16.19 -37.40
N LEU A 491 27.14 17.19 -36.54
CA LEU A 491 28.47 17.45 -35.97
C LEU A 491 28.92 16.30 -35.07
N LEU A 492 28.04 15.79 -34.19
CA LEU A 492 28.38 14.66 -33.32
C LEU A 492 28.64 13.39 -34.10
N ARG A 493 27.85 13.11 -35.14
CA ARG A 493 28.09 11.99 -36.06
C ARG A 493 29.50 12.04 -36.63
N ALA A 494 29.89 13.18 -37.24
CA ALA A 494 31.21 13.34 -37.82
C ALA A 494 32.34 13.10 -36.80
N HIS A 495 32.16 13.62 -35.57
CA HIS A 495 33.10 13.40 -34.49
C HIS A 495 33.23 11.94 -34.08
N LEU A 496 32.13 11.22 -33.90
CA LEU A 496 32.14 9.82 -33.50
C LEU A 496 32.67 8.91 -34.59
N GLU A 497 32.35 9.18 -35.87
CA GLU A 497 32.92 8.46 -37.02
C GLU A 497 34.43 8.68 -37.12
N ALA A 498 34.93 9.90 -36.82
CA ALA A 498 36.38 10.16 -36.76
C ALA A 498 37.07 9.39 -35.63
N LEU A 499 36.36 9.05 -34.54
CA LEU A 499 36.84 8.15 -33.48
C LEU A 499 36.78 6.67 -33.84
N GLY A 500 36.34 6.30 -35.05
CA GLY A 500 36.21 4.94 -35.51
C GLY A 500 34.94 4.20 -35.10
N LEU A 501 33.99 4.91 -34.47
CA LEU A 501 32.71 4.34 -34.07
C LEU A 501 31.74 4.24 -35.26
N ARG A 502 30.96 3.15 -35.33
CA ARG A 502 29.89 3.03 -36.31
C ARG A 502 28.62 3.72 -35.82
N VAL A 503 28.19 4.76 -36.53
CA VAL A 503 27.05 5.57 -36.15
C VAL A 503 25.83 5.26 -37.04
N THR A 504 24.63 5.27 -36.46
CA THR A 504 23.36 5.26 -37.17
C THR A 504 22.59 6.52 -36.76
N VAL A 505 22.26 7.38 -37.74
CA VAL A 505 21.43 8.56 -37.50
C VAL A 505 20.01 8.27 -37.95
N THR A 506 19.04 8.60 -37.11
CA THR A 506 17.61 8.38 -37.38
C THR A 506 16.74 9.44 -36.72
N ARG A 507 15.42 9.40 -36.93
CA ARG A 507 14.48 10.41 -36.39
C ARG A 507 13.12 9.82 -36.07
N GLU A 508 12.35 10.46 -35.20
CA GLU A 508 10.95 10.12 -34.92
C GLU A 508 10.03 11.36 -34.97
N PRO A 509 8.77 11.18 -35.40
CA PRO A 509 8.23 9.99 -36.06
C PRO A 509 8.86 9.79 -37.44
N GLY A 510 9.02 8.51 -37.86
CA GLY A 510 9.64 8.18 -39.16
C GLY A 510 10.69 7.07 -39.06
N GLY A 511 11.71 7.16 -39.92
CA GLY A 511 12.85 6.23 -39.89
C GLY A 511 12.61 4.86 -40.55
N THR A 512 11.37 4.54 -40.90
CA THR A 512 10.98 3.31 -41.65
C THR A 512 9.90 3.65 -42.69
N ALA A 513 9.70 2.80 -43.67
CA ALA A 513 8.69 3.04 -44.73
C ALA A 513 7.26 3.22 -44.15
N ILE A 514 6.90 2.44 -43.10
CA ILE A 514 5.63 2.57 -42.40
C ILE A 514 5.65 3.80 -41.51
N GLY A 515 6.75 4.05 -40.79
CA GLY A 515 6.92 5.21 -39.92
C GLY A 515 6.79 6.53 -40.66
N GLU A 516 7.32 6.65 -41.89
CA GLU A 516 7.18 7.87 -42.71
C GLU A 516 5.71 8.09 -43.13
N ARG A 517 4.97 7.05 -43.52
CA ARG A 517 3.53 7.15 -43.82
C ARG A 517 2.72 7.62 -42.61
N ILE A 518 3.08 7.16 -41.41
CA ILE A 518 2.45 7.60 -40.16
C ILE A 518 2.84 9.06 -39.88
N ARG A 519 4.09 9.44 -40.13
CA ARG A 519 4.57 10.82 -40.02
C ARG A 519 3.77 11.78 -40.90
N ASP A 520 3.53 11.40 -42.17
CA ASP A 520 2.74 12.23 -43.10
C ASP A 520 1.35 12.54 -42.53
N ILE A 521 0.67 11.53 -41.91
CA ILE A 521 -0.64 11.75 -41.29
C ILE A 521 -0.52 12.64 -40.03
N LEU A 522 0.51 12.39 -39.19
CA LEU A 522 0.68 13.10 -37.92
C LEU A 522 0.99 14.58 -38.10
N LEU A 523 1.76 14.95 -39.12
CA LEU A 523 2.23 16.32 -39.35
C LEU A 523 1.35 17.10 -40.35
N ASP A 524 0.50 16.41 -41.14
CA ASP A 524 -0.38 17.05 -42.13
C ASP A 524 -1.38 18.00 -41.44
N PRO A 525 -1.39 19.29 -41.77
CA PRO A 525 -2.39 20.24 -41.29
C PRO A 525 -3.84 19.83 -41.57
N SER A 526 -4.10 19.10 -42.66
CA SER A 526 -5.43 18.57 -42.98
C SER A 526 -5.95 17.52 -42.00
N SER A 527 -5.05 16.90 -41.22
CA SER A 527 -5.37 15.94 -40.16
C SER A 527 -5.84 16.61 -38.84
N ALA A 528 -6.41 17.82 -38.89
CA ALA A 528 -6.89 18.56 -37.70
C ALA A 528 -7.94 17.82 -36.87
N ALA A 529 -8.69 16.89 -37.48
CA ALA A 529 -9.68 16.03 -36.77
C ALA A 529 -9.05 14.88 -35.96
N LEU A 530 -7.72 14.68 -36.02
CA LEU A 530 -7.03 13.62 -35.27
C LEU A 530 -7.15 13.87 -33.78
N THR A 531 -7.76 12.93 -33.05
CA THR A 531 -7.92 13.05 -31.59
C THR A 531 -6.57 12.85 -30.88
N ASP A 532 -6.39 13.48 -29.72
CA ASP A 532 -5.15 13.39 -28.94
C ASP A 532 -4.73 11.94 -28.62
N ARG A 533 -5.72 11.05 -28.37
CA ARG A 533 -5.43 9.61 -28.13
C ARG A 533 -4.96 8.90 -29.38
N ALA A 534 -5.57 9.18 -30.53
CA ALA A 534 -5.16 8.59 -31.80
C ALA A 534 -3.75 9.09 -32.17
N GLU A 535 -3.48 10.39 -31.98
CA GLU A 535 -2.14 10.97 -32.13
C GLU A 535 -1.10 10.20 -31.30
N ALA A 536 -1.34 10.02 -30.00
CA ALA A 536 -0.41 9.31 -29.13
C ALA A 536 -0.18 7.84 -29.53
N LEU A 537 -1.23 7.13 -29.97
CA LEU A 537 -1.15 5.75 -30.42
C LEU A 537 -0.39 5.66 -31.74
N MET A 538 -0.54 6.60 -32.66
CA MET A 538 0.19 6.62 -33.92
C MET A 538 1.68 6.91 -33.71
N TYR A 539 2.06 7.81 -32.80
CA TYR A 539 3.46 8.00 -32.39
C TYR A 539 4.05 6.72 -31.83
N ALA A 540 3.31 6.01 -30.96
CA ALA A 540 3.75 4.76 -30.37
C ALA A 540 3.89 3.65 -31.43
N ALA A 541 2.96 3.56 -32.41
CA ALA A 541 3.02 2.59 -33.51
C ALA A 541 4.21 2.83 -34.43
N ALA A 542 4.47 4.10 -34.83
CA ALA A 542 5.64 4.45 -35.63
C ALA A 542 6.94 4.10 -34.90
N ARG A 543 7.01 4.36 -33.60
CA ARG A 543 8.16 4.05 -32.74
C ARG A 543 8.39 2.55 -32.62
N ALA A 544 7.33 1.76 -32.41
CA ALA A 544 7.45 0.30 -32.34
C ALA A 544 8.10 -0.27 -33.61
N GLN A 545 7.62 0.15 -34.78
CA GLN A 545 8.18 -0.27 -36.07
C GLN A 545 9.64 0.20 -36.21
N HIS A 546 9.95 1.42 -35.79
CA HIS A 546 11.28 2.02 -35.89
C HIS A 546 12.31 1.29 -34.99
N VAL A 547 11.91 0.93 -33.77
CA VAL A 547 12.76 0.15 -32.86
C VAL A 547 13.03 -1.24 -33.42
N GLU A 548 12.03 -1.90 -33.98
CA GLU A 548 12.14 -3.25 -34.50
C GLU A 548 13.03 -3.31 -35.74
N GLU A 549 12.88 -2.37 -36.70
CA GLU A 549 13.56 -2.41 -37.99
C GLU A 549 14.93 -1.70 -38.01
N VAL A 550 15.13 -0.68 -37.21
CA VAL A 550 16.30 0.21 -37.29
C VAL A 550 17.10 0.29 -36.00
N ILE A 551 16.46 0.73 -34.90
CA ILE A 551 17.19 1.05 -33.66
C ILE A 551 17.74 -0.24 -33.03
N GLY A 552 16.90 -1.24 -32.84
CA GLY A 552 17.28 -2.52 -32.20
C GLY A 552 18.40 -3.26 -32.93
N PRO A 553 18.29 -3.46 -34.23
CA PRO A 553 19.37 -4.05 -35.04
C PRO A 553 20.67 -3.24 -34.98
N ALA A 554 20.61 -1.91 -35.04
CA ALA A 554 21.78 -1.04 -34.92
C ALA A 554 22.49 -1.20 -33.57
N LEU A 555 21.70 -1.12 -32.46
CA LEU A 555 22.22 -1.32 -31.11
C LEU A 555 22.80 -2.72 -30.90
N SER A 556 22.12 -3.75 -31.42
CA SER A 556 22.60 -5.13 -31.34
C SER A 556 23.91 -5.35 -32.12
N ALA A 557 24.13 -4.57 -33.19
CA ALA A 557 25.36 -4.55 -33.96
C ALA A 557 26.49 -3.70 -33.32
N GLY A 558 26.27 -3.18 -32.11
CA GLY A 558 27.27 -2.35 -31.38
C GLY A 558 27.46 -0.98 -32.02
N ARG A 559 26.43 -0.42 -32.65
CA ARG A 559 26.49 0.94 -33.22
C ARG A 559 26.05 1.99 -32.18
N VAL A 560 26.51 3.19 -32.32
CA VAL A 560 25.95 4.36 -31.66
C VAL A 560 24.77 4.85 -32.48
N VAL A 561 23.60 4.93 -31.87
CA VAL A 561 22.36 5.45 -32.49
C VAL A 561 22.17 6.91 -32.04
N LEU A 562 22.13 7.84 -32.98
CA LEU A 562 21.76 9.22 -32.74
C LEU A 562 20.35 9.43 -33.30
N CYS A 563 19.38 9.71 -32.41
CA CYS A 563 17.98 9.84 -32.78
C CYS A 563 17.48 11.27 -32.53
N ASP A 564 16.92 11.90 -33.59
CA ASP A 564 16.20 13.17 -33.44
C ASP A 564 14.79 12.87 -32.92
N ARG A 565 14.57 13.12 -31.64
CA ARG A 565 13.39 12.80 -30.83
C ARG A 565 13.23 11.30 -30.55
N PHE A 566 12.71 11.01 -29.36
CA PHE A 566 12.38 9.64 -28.96
C PHE A 566 11.19 9.64 -27.96
N ILE A 567 11.19 8.73 -26.96
CA ILE A 567 10.11 8.58 -25.97
C ILE A 567 9.79 9.90 -25.27
N ASP A 568 10.80 10.68 -24.91
CA ASP A 568 10.67 11.89 -24.12
C ASP A 568 9.83 12.95 -24.86
N SER A 569 9.95 13.04 -26.20
CA SER A 569 9.06 13.87 -27.03
C SER A 569 7.58 13.49 -26.80
N SER A 570 7.22 12.21 -26.88
CA SER A 570 5.83 11.79 -26.70
C SER A 570 5.32 12.06 -25.27
N VAL A 571 6.15 11.82 -24.26
CA VAL A 571 5.76 12.08 -22.86
C VAL A 571 5.47 13.57 -22.66
N VAL A 572 6.27 14.44 -23.28
CA VAL A 572 6.13 15.90 -23.14
C VAL A 572 5.00 16.43 -24.02
N TYR A 573 4.94 16.07 -25.31
CA TYR A 573 3.93 16.60 -26.23
C TYR A 573 2.54 16.01 -25.97
N GLN A 574 2.40 14.68 -25.98
CA GLN A 574 1.11 14.01 -25.79
C GLN A 574 0.76 13.90 -24.30
N GLY A 575 1.74 13.60 -23.44
CA GLY A 575 1.52 13.43 -22.00
C GLY A 575 1.17 14.72 -21.29
N ALA A 576 2.06 15.71 -21.37
CA ALA A 576 1.90 17.02 -20.73
C ALA A 576 1.12 18.00 -21.61
N GLY A 577 1.51 18.19 -22.89
CA GLY A 577 0.93 19.15 -23.81
C GLY A 577 -0.55 18.88 -24.11
N ARG A 578 -0.90 17.66 -24.52
CA ARG A 578 -2.29 17.20 -24.74
C ARG A 578 -3.00 16.71 -23.46
N GLN A 579 -2.37 16.82 -22.30
CA GLN A 579 -2.94 16.45 -21.00
C GLN A 579 -3.42 14.98 -20.88
N LEU A 580 -2.83 14.08 -21.65
CA LEU A 580 -3.15 12.64 -21.58
C LEU A 580 -2.52 11.95 -20.36
N GLY A 581 -1.62 12.62 -19.64
CA GLY A 581 -0.90 12.14 -18.49
C GLY A 581 0.47 11.53 -18.83
N GLU A 582 1.55 12.17 -18.31
CA GLU A 582 2.94 11.81 -18.62
C GLU A 582 3.24 10.33 -18.34
N ALA A 583 2.84 9.81 -17.17
CA ALA A 583 3.08 8.41 -16.80
C ALA A 583 2.36 7.40 -17.72
N ARG A 584 1.16 7.75 -18.24
CA ARG A 584 0.42 6.89 -19.14
C ARG A 584 1.08 6.79 -20.50
N ILE A 585 1.52 7.95 -21.03
CA ILE A 585 2.22 8.00 -22.32
C ILE A 585 3.60 7.34 -22.22
N GLU A 586 4.29 7.51 -21.12
CA GLU A 586 5.57 6.81 -20.85
C GLU A 586 5.39 5.28 -20.87
N ALA A 587 4.40 4.75 -20.13
CA ALA A 587 4.10 3.31 -20.12
C ALA A 587 3.73 2.76 -21.51
N LEU A 588 2.95 3.52 -22.29
CA LEU A 588 2.63 3.16 -23.69
C LEU A 588 3.89 3.05 -24.54
N ASN A 589 4.79 4.02 -24.43
CA ASN A 589 6.01 4.06 -25.22
C ASN A 589 7.04 3.03 -24.77
N LEU A 590 7.17 2.75 -23.49
CA LEU A 590 8.01 1.65 -23.00
C LEU A 590 7.55 0.29 -23.55
N TRP A 591 6.23 0.06 -23.61
CA TRP A 591 5.69 -1.13 -24.26
C TRP A 591 6.00 -1.15 -25.76
N ALA A 592 5.81 -0.03 -26.47
CA ALA A 592 6.06 0.09 -27.90
C ALA A 592 7.54 -0.13 -28.28
N THR A 593 8.48 0.26 -27.40
CA THR A 593 9.92 0.09 -27.66
C THR A 593 10.48 -1.24 -27.17
N ALA A 594 9.63 -2.14 -26.63
CA ALA A 594 10.08 -3.34 -25.94
C ALA A 594 11.18 -3.03 -24.88
N GLY A 595 11.09 -1.82 -24.25
CA GLY A 595 11.99 -1.34 -23.22
C GLY A 595 13.27 -0.66 -23.68
N VAL A 596 13.49 -0.48 -24.97
CA VAL A 596 14.60 0.35 -25.45
C VAL A 596 14.37 1.79 -25.03
N VAL A 597 15.32 2.37 -24.33
CA VAL A 597 15.35 3.78 -23.87
C VAL A 597 16.67 4.43 -24.30
N ALA A 598 16.70 5.75 -24.37
CA ALA A 598 17.95 6.46 -24.62
C ALA A 598 18.88 6.41 -23.40
N ASP A 599 20.13 6.04 -23.61
CA ASP A 599 21.18 6.05 -22.58
C ASP A 599 21.53 7.48 -22.17
N LEU A 600 21.49 8.42 -23.12
CA LEU A 600 21.68 9.86 -22.89
C LEU A 600 20.64 10.65 -23.68
N VAL A 601 20.06 11.65 -23.07
CA VAL A 601 19.16 12.64 -23.70
C VAL A 601 19.84 14.01 -23.72
N VAL A 602 20.19 14.49 -24.92
CA VAL A 602 20.67 15.84 -25.11
C VAL A 602 19.47 16.77 -25.30
N LEU A 603 19.13 17.54 -24.26
CA LEU A 603 18.03 18.49 -24.29
C LEU A 603 18.53 19.88 -24.62
N LEU A 604 18.15 20.37 -25.81
CA LEU A 604 18.42 21.71 -26.28
C LEU A 604 17.25 22.64 -25.88
N ASP A 605 17.46 23.39 -24.80
CA ASP A 605 16.43 24.32 -24.26
C ASP A 605 16.54 25.67 -24.94
N LEU A 606 15.47 26.10 -25.59
CA LEU A 606 15.34 27.42 -26.21
C LEU A 606 14.00 28.01 -25.83
N ASP A 607 13.93 29.32 -25.82
CA ASP A 607 12.63 30.03 -25.71
C ASP A 607 11.70 29.62 -26.85
N ALA A 608 10.41 29.42 -26.52
CA ALA A 608 9.45 28.89 -27.49
C ALA A 608 9.23 29.82 -28.69
N GLU A 609 9.18 31.15 -28.46
CA GLU A 609 9.00 32.15 -29.54
C GLU A 609 10.25 32.17 -30.41
N GLU A 610 11.46 32.14 -29.84
CA GLU A 610 12.69 32.12 -30.59
C GLU A 610 12.86 30.82 -31.39
N GLY A 611 12.44 29.68 -30.82
CA GLY A 611 12.47 28.38 -31.50
C GLY A 611 11.54 28.38 -32.74
N LEU A 612 10.31 28.82 -32.57
CA LEU A 612 9.33 28.91 -33.66
C LEU A 612 9.78 29.91 -34.73
N ARG A 613 10.39 31.04 -34.32
CA ARG A 613 10.95 32.02 -35.26
C ARG A 613 12.08 31.42 -36.13
N ARG A 614 12.96 30.61 -35.54
CA ARG A 614 14.02 29.89 -36.27
C ARG A 614 13.45 28.81 -37.18
N ALA A 615 12.43 28.08 -36.72
CA ALA A 615 11.78 27.01 -37.51
C ALA A 615 11.00 27.64 -38.70
N GLY A 616 10.23 28.72 -38.50
CA GLY A 616 9.41 29.37 -39.52
C GLY A 616 10.19 30.02 -40.67
N ALA A 617 11.52 30.19 -40.54
CA ALA A 617 12.37 30.66 -41.64
C ALA A 617 12.51 29.64 -42.79
N GLY A 618 12.02 28.40 -42.62
CA GLY A 618 12.19 27.30 -43.61
C GLY A 618 10.92 26.85 -44.35
N GLY A 619 9.73 27.43 -44.12
CA GLY A 619 8.49 27.02 -44.78
C GLY A 619 7.31 26.82 -43.79
N GLY A 620 6.11 26.52 -44.27
CA GLY A 620 4.88 26.51 -43.50
C GLY A 620 4.89 25.64 -42.23
N HIS A 621 4.10 26.08 -41.23
CA HIS A 621 3.97 25.36 -39.94
C HIS A 621 3.26 24.01 -40.11
N ASP A 622 3.80 22.96 -39.48
CA ASP A 622 3.10 21.69 -39.32
C ASP A 622 1.97 21.77 -38.27
N ARG A 623 1.19 20.71 -38.14
CA ARG A 623 0.04 20.64 -37.24
C ARG A 623 0.42 20.85 -35.77
N LEU A 624 1.61 20.43 -35.34
CA LEU A 624 2.09 20.57 -33.95
C LEU A 624 2.69 21.97 -33.73
N GLU A 625 3.40 22.54 -34.70
CA GLU A 625 3.92 23.89 -34.65
C GLU A 625 2.77 24.89 -34.58
N ALA A 626 1.65 24.61 -35.23
CA ALA A 626 0.43 25.42 -35.23
C ALA A 626 -0.37 25.34 -33.90
N ALA A 627 0.03 24.55 -32.92
CA ALA A 627 -0.70 24.32 -31.65
C ALA A 627 -0.72 25.53 -30.70
N GLY A 628 0.00 26.59 -31.01
CA GLY A 628 0.00 27.88 -30.29
C GLY A 628 0.97 27.97 -29.10
N ASP A 629 1.32 29.21 -28.75
CA ASP A 629 2.37 29.52 -27.77
C ASP A 629 2.17 28.89 -26.39
N ARG A 630 0.93 28.80 -25.93
CA ARG A 630 0.62 28.19 -24.62
C ARG A 630 1.02 26.70 -24.59
N PHE A 631 0.78 25.98 -25.67
CA PHE A 631 1.16 24.59 -25.82
C PHE A 631 2.68 24.43 -25.76
N HIS A 632 3.42 25.21 -26.55
CA HIS A 632 4.89 25.18 -26.61
C HIS A 632 5.55 25.56 -25.28
N ARG A 633 5.00 26.55 -24.54
CA ARG A 633 5.46 26.86 -23.17
C ARG A 633 5.25 25.69 -22.21
N HIS A 634 4.13 24.97 -22.29
CA HIS A 634 3.89 23.78 -21.49
C HIS A 634 4.88 22.64 -21.82
N VAL A 635 5.13 22.41 -23.09
CA VAL A 635 6.11 21.45 -23.61
C VAL A 635 7.50 21.76 -23.05
N ARG A 636 7.98 22.99 -23.19
CA ARG A 636 9.28 23.42 -22.65
C ARG A 636 9.38 23.21 -21.14
N ALA A 637 8.36 23.61 -20.38
CA ALA A 637 8.32 23.44 -18.93
C ALA A 637 8.36 21.96 -18.54
N ALA A 638 7.70 21.08 -19.29
CA ALA A 638 7.71 19.64 -19.05
C ALA A 638 9.09 19.02 -19.32
N TYR A 639 9.77 19.40 -20.41
CA TYR A 639 11.16 18.97 -20.67
C TYR A 639 12.10 19.36 -19.52
N ARG A 640 12.04 20.60 -19.06
CA ARG A 640 12.88 21.06 -17.94
C ARG A 640 12.62 20.30 -16.65
N ARG A 641 11.35 20.04 -16.35
CA ARG A 641 10.99 19.22 -15.16
C ARG A 641 11.58 17.81 -15.25
N ARG A 642 11.53 17.18 -16.43
CA ARG A 642 12.10 15.86 -16.65
C ARG A 642 13.63 15.87 -16.51
N ALA A 643 14.29 16.83 -17.10
CA ALA A 643 15.75 16.97 -16.97
C ALA A 643 16.20 17.14 -15.51
N VAL A 644 15.46 17.93 -14.72
CA VAL A 644 15.73 18.10 -13.27
C VAL A 644 15.44 16.82 -12.49
N ALA A 645 14.44 16.05 -12.89
CA ALA A 645 14.06 14.81 -12.22
C ALA A 645 15.05 13.64 -12.50
N GLU A 646 15.72 13.65 -13.65
CA GLU A 646 16.61 12.57 -14.12
C GLU A 646 17.99 13.13 -14.57
N PRO A 647 18.73 13.85 -13.70
CA PRO A 647 19.95 14.58 -14.10
C PRO A 647 21.07 13.67 -14.62
N HIS A 648 21.04 12.39 -14.28
CA HIS A 648 22.01 11.40 -14.75
C HIS A 648 21.78 10.94 -16.20
N ARG A 649 20.56 11.17 -16.75
CA ARG A 649 20.18 10.80 -18.12
C ARG A 649 20.10 12.00 -19.06
N TYR A 650 20.02 13.20 -18.53
CA TYR A 650 19.84 14.41 -19.32
C TYR A 650 21.06 15.32 -19.28
N LEU A 651 21.53 15.70 -20.48
CA LEU A 651 22.42 16.84 -20.71
C LEU A 651 21.55 18.03 -21.12
N LEU A 652 21.30 18.94 -20.19
CA LEU A 652 20.51 20.15 -20.45
C LEU A 652 21.42 21.30 -20.89
N LEU A 653 21.21 21.80 -22.11
CA LEU A 653 22.02 22.88 -22.71
C LEU A 653 21.13 24.04 -23.16
N ASP A 654 21.59 25.26 -22.92
CA ASP A 654 20.97 26.49 -23.43
C ASP A 654 21.26 26.62 -24.93
N ALA A 655 20.25 26.41 -25.77
CA ALA A 655 20.35 26.43 -27.23
C ALA A 655 20.45 27.85 -27.84
N ALA A 656 20.48 28.88 -27.00
CA ALA A 656 20.83 30.25 -27.46
C ALA A 656 22.35 30.46 -27.68
N ARG A 657 23.19 29.55 -27.10
CA ARG A 657 24.65 29.59 -27.22
C ARG A 657 25.12 29.28 -28.65
N PRO A 658 26.33 29.71 -29.03
CA PRO A 658 26.92 29.38 -30.31
C PRO A 658 27.01 27.88 -30.59
N VAL A 659 26.86 27.50 -31.85
CA VAL A 659 26.82 26.09 -32.29
C VAL A 659 28.06 25.32 -31.84
N ASP A 660 29.25 25.91 -31.94
CA ASP A 660 30.52 25.29 -31.60
C ASP A 660 30.67 25.06 -30.08
N GLU A 661 30.16 25.98 -29.25
CA GLU A 661 30.15 25.80 -27.80
C GLU A 661 29.23 24.67 -27.36
N LEU A 662 28.01 24.61 -27.97
CA LEU A 662 27.09 23.51 -27.72
C LEU A 662 27.71 22.18 -28.13
N HIS A 663 28.34 22.15 -29.30
CA HIS A 663 29.01 20.93 -29.78
C HIS A 663 30.17 20.50 -28.88
N ALA A 664 30.97 21.43 -28.38
CA ALA A 664 32.03 21.12 -27.43
C ALA A 664 31.51 20.51 -26.12
N ALA A 665 30.41 21.07 -25.56
CA ALA A 665 29.76 20.53 -24.38
C ALA A 665 29.18 19.12 -24.62
N ILE A 666 28.50 18.92 -25.75
CA ILE A 666 27.92 17.60 -26.12
C ILE A 666 29.04 16.57 -26.25
N ARG A 667 30.18 16.91 -26.93
CA ARG A 667 31.31 15.98 -27.07
C ARG A 667 31.89 15.55 -25.72
N ALA A 668 32.07 16.48 -24.81
CA ALA A 668 32.67 16.21 -23.51
C ALA A 668 31.82 15.18 -22.72
N ASP A 669 30.52 15.38 -22.70
CA ASP A 669 29.60 14.51 -21.96
C ASP A 669 29.42 13.15 -22.65
N VAL A 670 29.22 13.15 -23.96
CA VAL A 670 29.06 11.94 -24.77
C VAL A 670 30.31 11.05 -24.71
N THR A 671 31.52 11.62 -24.73
CA THR A 671 32.76 10.85 -24.60
C THR A 671 32.82 10.07 -23.28
N THR A 672 32.33 10.69 -22.20
CA THR A 672 32.27 10.04 -20.89
C THR A 672 31.29 8.87 -20.90
N VAL A 673 30.11 9.06 -21.50
CA VAL A 673 29.08 8.02 -21.60
C VAL A 673 29.52 6.88 -22.53
N LEU A 674 30.24 7.18 -23.59
CA LEU A 674 30.74 6.21 -24.57
C LEU A 674 32.06 5.52 -24.18
N ALA A 675 32.69 5.87 -23.06
CA ALA A 675 33.97 5.29 -22.63
C ALA A 675 34.01 3.75 -22.71
N PRO A 676 32.98 2.99 -22.27
CA PRO A 676 32.97 1.53 -22.37
C PRO A 676 33.01 0.99 -23.81
N LEU A 677 32.36 1.70 -24.76
CA LEU A 677 32.39 1.32 -26.18
C LEU A 677 33.72 1.66 -26.83
N LEU A 678 34.33 2.78 -26.46
CA LEU A 678 35.64 3.20 -26.95
C LEU A 678 36.74 2.25 -26.48
N GLU A 679 36.72 1.82 -25.22
CA GLU A 679 37.65 0.82 -24.67
C GLU A 679 37.52 -0.53 -25.41
N SER A 680 36.29 -0.96 -25.69
CA SER A 680 36.02 -2.19 -26.43
C SER A 680 36.54 -2.10 -27.87
N ALA A 681 36.36 -0.95 -28.54
CA ALA A 681 36.84 -0.73 -29.91
C ALA A 681 38.37 -0.69 -29.96
N LEU A 682 39.03 -0.04 -28.99
CA LEU A 682 40.48 0.00 -28.89
C LEU A 682 41.10 -1.39 -28.62
N SER A 683 40.47 -2.17 -27.75
CA SER A 683 40.88 -3.55 -27.45
C SER A 683 40.76 -4.48 -28.67
N ALA A 684 39.76 -4.26 -29.53
CA ALA A 684 39.58 -5.03 -30.77
C ALA A 684 40.55 -4.61 -31.88
N ALA A 685 41.14 -3.42 -31.81
CA ALA A 685 42.09 -2.91 -32.82
C ALA A 685 43.56 -3.30 -32.52
N VAL A 686 43.88 -3.84 -31.35
CA VAL A 686 45.22 -4.36 -31.03
C VAL A 686 45.33 -5.77 -31.57
N PRO A 687 46.19 -6.05 -32.61
CA PRO A 687 46.37 -7.39 -33.11
C PRO A 687 46.98 -8.27 -32.01
N ALA A 688 46.44 -9.48 -31.87
CA ALA A 688 47.00 -10.48 -30.96
C ALA A 688 48.51 -10.65 -31.20
N PRO A 689 49.35 -10.71 -30.16
CA PRO A 689 50.77 -10.91 -30.34
C PRO A 689 50.97 -12.24 -31.09
N THR A 690 51.55 -12.17 -32.28
CA THR A 690 51.96 -13.36 -33.07
C THR A 690 52.83 -14.22 -32.17
N SER A 691 52.37 -15.41 -31.83
CA SER A 691 53.16 -16.43 -31.16
C SER A 691 54.33 -16.81 -32.06
N VAL A 692 55.56 -16.42 -31.67
CA VAL A 692 56.77 -16.90 -32.30
C VAL A 692 56.89 -18.38 -31.99
N PRO A 693 56.99 -19.28 -33.02
CA PRO A 693 57.22 -20.67 -32.75
C PRO A 693 58.64 -20.85 -32.19
N THR A 694 58.76 -21.27 -30.93
CA THR A 694 60.00 -21.79 -30.38
C THR A 694 60.32 -23.10 -31.05
N SER A 695 61.27 -23.06 -31.97
CA SER A 695 61.98 -24.23 -32.49
C SER A 695 62.97 -24.71 -31.45
N ALA A 696 62.81 -25.93 -30.93
CA ALA A 696 63.87 -26.85 -30.49
C ALA A 696 63.39 -28.28 -30.69
#